data_92a56b55f75301970d2f8b17898812dd
#
_entry.id   92a56b55f75301970d2f8b17898812dd
#
_cell.length_a   1.000
_cell.length_b   1.000
_cell.length_c   1.000
_cell.angle_alpha   90.00
_cell.angle_beta   90.00
_cell.angle_gamma   90.00
#
_symmetry.space_group_name_H-M   'P 1'
#
loop_
_entity.id
_entity.type
_entity.pdbx_description
1 polymer ?
#
loop_
_entity_poly.entity_id
_entity_poly.type
_entity_poly.pdbx_seq_one_letter_code
_entity_poly.pdbx_strand_id
1 'polypeptide(L)'
;MATAEAQTKQSSIQITGMTCAACANKIEKGLGKMDGVTSANVNFALEKASVTYDPTKVEMKELEEKIKKLGYGSVSEVAQFNLEGMTCAACANKIEKGLNKLPGVTNASVNFAMETARVEFSPGEVSIEDMKNKVKKLGYTAIVKADGSSGGASDHRAKELSNQKRKLLISAILSLPLLWTMVGHFSFTSWIYVPELFMNPWFQLILATPVQFYIGRQFYVGAYKALRNGSANMDVLVSLGTSAAYFYSLYLTIQWSSMADGMHHGPSLYYETSAVLITLVLMGKLFESLAKGRTSEAIKSLMSLQAKTALVVRDGKELTIPVDEVIVGDVVLIRPGDKVPVDGEVLEGISSVDESMLTGESLPVEKQVGDAVIGATINKNGILRIKATKVGKETALAQIIKVVEEAQGSKAPIQRVADVISGIFVPIVVGIAIVAFVVWYFWVTPGDFAGSLEKAIAILVIACPCALGLATPTSIMAGSGRSAELGVLFKGGEHLEQTHKIDAILLDKTGTVTKGKPELTDVVALGNENEFLKLVGAAEKNSEHPLAEAIVVGIQERNIELPGTQSFEAFPGFGIQAMVQGKQLLVGTRRLMEKYNIDAKAAYHSMSRLEEAGKTAMLVAIDGQYAGMVAVADTIKETSKAAVSRLKEMGIQVIMITGDNERTAKAIAAQVGIDHVRAEVLPEGKAEEVKKLQSQGKKVAMVGDGINDAPALATADIGMAIGTGTDVAMEAADVTLMRGDLSSIPDAIYMSRKTMNNIKQNLFWALGYNTLGIPIAAIGLLAPWVAGAAMALSSVSVVLNALRLQRVKVRH
;
A
#
# COMPACT_ATOMS: atom_id res chain seq x y z
N MET A 1 -32.52 39.22 -23.45
CA MET A 1 -32.23 37.86 -23.01
C MET A 1 -30.99 37.42 -23.78
N ALA A 2 -29.83 37.52 -23.13
CA ALA A 2 -28.58 37.03 -23.70
C ALA A 2 -28.51 35.51 -23.39
N THR A 3 -28.52 34.71 -24.43
CA THR A 3 -28.28 33.27 -24.38
C THR A 3 -26.84 33.06 -23.88
N ALA A 4 -26.69 32.49 -22.71
CA ALA A 4 -25.41 32.00 -22.23
C ALA A 4 -24.92 30.92 -23.22
N GLU A 5 -23.89 31.24 -24.00
CA GLU A 5 -23.16 30.25 -24.78
C GLU A 5 -22.61 29.20 -23.78
N ALA A 6 -23.10 27.96 -23.92
CA ALA A 6 -22.55 26.83 -23.19
C ALA A 6 -21.06 26.70 -23.56
N GLN A 7 -20.16 26.91 -22.59
CA GLN A 7 -18.73 26.73 -22.81
C GLN A 7 -18.48 25.22 -23.05
N THR A 8 -18.50 24.81 -24.31
CA THR A 8 -18.12 23.47 -24.68
C THR A 8 -16.60 23.30 -24.62
N LYS A 9 -16.13 22.23 -24.04
CA LYS A 9 -14.72 21.85 -23.97
C LYS A 9 -14.43 20.70 -24.91
N GLN A 10 -13.31 20.77 -25.62
CA GLN A 10 -12.83 19.66 -26.45
C GLN A 10 -11.67 18.97 -25.73
N SER A 11 -11.74 17.65 -25.60
CA SER A 11 -10.72 16.82 -24.94
C SER A 11 -10.34 15.63 -25.82
N SER A 12 -9.09 15.18 -25.67
CA SER A 12 -8.54 14.03 -26.39
C SER A 12 -8.18 12.93 -25.41
N ILE A 13 -8.76 11.74 -25.59
CA ILE A 13 -8.52 10.57 -24.74
C ILE A 13 -7.78 9.52 -25.57
N GLN A 14 -6.63 9.07 -25.09
CA GLN A 14 -5.93 7.92 -25.67
C GLN A 14 -6.64 6.64 -25.24
N ILE A 15 -6.96 5.76 -26.19
CA ILE A 15 -7.75 4.54 -25.95
C ILE A 15 -6.91 3.32 -26.25
N THR A 16 -6.95 2.32 -25.37
CA THR A 16 -6.31 1.02 -25.59
C THR A 16 -7.33 -0.09 -25.80
N GLY A 17 -6.92 -1.17 -26.44
CA GLY A 17 -7.76 -2.36 -26.66
C GLY A 17 -8.67 -2.28 -27.89
N MET A 18 -8.53 -1.26 -28.75
CA MET A 18 -9.21 -1.23 -30.04
C MET A 18 -8.50 -2.13 -31.05
N THR A 19 -9.18 -3.12 -31.59
CA THR A 19 -8.62 -4.08 -32.56
C THR A 19 -9.10 -3.82 -34.01
N CYS A 20 -10.13 -3.00 -34.21
CA CYS A 20 -10.70 -2.72 -35.50
C CYS A 20 -11.54 -1.41 -35.53
N ALA A 21 -11.85 -0.93 -36.71
CA ALA A 21 -12.69 0.27 -36.90
C ALA A 21 -14.10 0.15 -36.29
N ALA A 22 -14.64 -1.07 -36.15
CA ALA A 22 -15.92 -1.29 -35.48
C ALA A 22 -15.85 -0.99 -33.99
N CYS A 23 -14.67 -1.23 -33.34
CA CYS A 23 -14.41 -0.86 -31.96
C CYS A 23 -14.47 0.67 -31.78
N ALA A 24 -13.80 1.41 -32.67
CA ALA A 24 -13.84 2.87 -32.68
C ALA A 24 -15.27 3.41 -32.80
N ASN A 25 -16.05 2.84 -33.70
CA ASN A 25 -17.46 3.22 -33.93
C ASN A 25 -18.36 2.92 -32.71
N LYS A 26 -18.06 1.82 -31.99
CA LYS A 26 -18.77 1.46 -30.74
C LYS A 26 -18.51 2.48 -29.64
N ILE A 27 -17.25 2.92 -29.48
CA ILE A 27 -16.85 3.91 -28.50
C ILE A 27 -17.45 5.28 -28.85
N GLU A 28 -17.34 5.70 -30.11
CA GLU A 28 -17.90 6.96 -30.61
C GLU A 28 -19.40 7.08 -30.34
N LYS A 29 -20.17 6.03 -30.70
CA LYS A 29 -21.61 5.96 -30.41
C LYS A 29 -21.89 5.90 -28.89
N GLY A 30 -21.04 5.26 -28.13
CA GLY A 30 -21.20 5.15 -26.69
C GLY A 30 -20.98 6.48 -25.98
N LEU A 31 -19.96 7.24 -26.36
CA LEU A 31 -19.66 8.57 -25.83
C LEU A 31 -20.70 9.61 -26.33
N GLY A 32 -21.08 9.57 -27.59
CA GLY A 32 -22.06 10.48 -28.16
C GLY A 32 -23.49 10.35 -27.57
N LYS A 33 -23.77 9.27 -26.83
CA LYS A 33 -25.05 9.07 -26.12
C LYS A 33 -25.05 9.61 -24.69
N MET A 34 -23.91 10.11 -24.19
CA MET A 34 -23.85 10.68 -22.85
C MET A 34 -24.46 12.09 -22.84
N ASP A 35 -25.26 12.37 -21.83
CA ASP A 35 -25.82 13.72 -21.64
C ASP A 35 -24.68 14.71 -21.38
N GLY A 36 -24.65 15.82 -22.09
CA GLY A 36 -23.55 16.80 -22.02
C GLY A 36 -22.45 16.60 -23.06
N VAL A 37 -22.42 15.51 -23.83
CA VAL A 37 -21.48 15.33 -24.96
C VAL A 37 -22.10 15.86 -26.22
N THR A 38 -21.44 16.84 -26.85
CA THR A 38 -21.89 17.48 -28.10
C THR A 38 -21.41 16.72 -29.32
N SER A 39 -20.18 16.24 -29.31
CA SER A 39 -19.64 15.39 -30.39
C SER A 39 -18.54 14.49 -29.85
N ALA A 40 -18.44 13.29 -30.39
CA ALA A 40 -17.34 12.37 -30.16
C ALA A 40 -16.86 11.84 -31.51
N ASN A 41 -15.55 11.82 -31.71
CA ASN A 41 -14.91 11.26 -32.90
C ASN A 41 -13.75 10.38 -32.47
N VAL A 42 -13.75 9.13 -32.92
CA VAL A 42 -12.73 8.15 -32.50
C VAL A 42 -11.90 7.74 -33.73
N ASN A 43 -10.62 8.08 -33.67
CA ASN A 43 -9.65 7.69 -34.68
C ASN A 43 -8.97 6.38 -34.29
N PHE A 44 -9.28 5.31 -35.01
CA PHE A 44 -8.71 3.98 -34.78
C PHE A 44 -7.18 3.94 -35.02
N ALA A 45 -6.69 4.62 -36.07
CA ALA A 45 -5.26 4.57 -36.41
C ALA A 45 -4.37 5.33 -35.41
N LEU A 46 -4.92 6.36 -34.79
CA LEU A 46 -4.23 7.13 -33.74
C LEU A 46 -4.59 6.65 -32.33
N GLU A 47 -5.49 5.69 -32.22
CA GLU A 47 -6.02 5.20 -30.94
C GLU A 47 -6.53 6.33 -30.02
N LYS A 48 -7.16 7.36 -30.61
CA LYS A 48 -7.61 8.57 -29.90
C LYS A 48 -9.10 8.83 -30.11
N ALA A 49 -9.77 9.22 -29.02
CA ALA A 49 -11.09 9.82 -29.05
C ALA A 49 -10.99 11.33 -28.82
N SER A 50 -11.53 12.13 -29.71
CA SER A 50 -11.74 13.57 -29.55
C SER A 50 -13.21 13.79 -29.16
N VAL A 51 -13.43 14.33 -27.94
CA VAL A 51 -14.79 14.52 -27.42
C VAL A 51 -15.01 15.99 -27.10
N THR A 52 -16.08 16.57 -27.63
CA THR A 52 -16.54 17.92 -27.27
C THR A 52 -17.73 17.78 -26.32
N TYR A 53 -17.63 18.34 -25.15
CA TYR A 53 -18.62 18.19 -24.08
C TYR A 53 -18.79 19.45 -23.25
N ASP A 54 -19.88 19.52 -22.52
CA ASP A 54 -20.16 20.57 -21.53
C ASP A 54 -19.57 20.16 -20.17
N PRO A 55 -18.50 20.82 -19.66
CA PRO A 55 -17.84 20.46 -18.41
C PRO A 55 -18.69 20.69 -17.17
N THR A 56 -19.86 21.34 -17.29
CA THR A 56 -20.82 21.50 -16.19
C THR A 56 -21.75 20.30 -16.05
N LYS A 57 -21.86 19.45 -17.09
CA LYS A 57 -22.75 18.29 -17.14
C LYS A 57 -22.00 16.95 -17.08
N VAL A 58 -20.82 16.87 -17.68
CA VAL A 58 -20.02 15.64 -17.76
C VAL A 58 -18.58 15.94 -17.38
N GLU A 59 -18.05 15.14 -16.46
CA GLU A 59 -16.64 15.19 -16.10
C GLU A 59 -15.81 14.24 -16.98
N MET A 60 -14.50 14.52 -17.12
CA MET A 60 -13.57 13.67 -17.85
C MET A 60 -13.56 12.22 -17.34
N LYS A 61 -13.64 12.06 -16.04
CA LYS A 61 -13.72 10.76 -15.36
C LYS A 61 -14.92 9.92 -15.84
N GLU A 62 -16.06 10.55 -16.06
CA GLU A 62 -17.27 9.86 -16.54
C GLU A 62 -17.13 9.39 -18.00
N LEU A 63 -16.40 10.16 -18.84
CA LEU A 63 -16.05 9.75 -20.21
C LEU A 63 -15.12 8.53 -20.19
N GLU A 64 -14.09 8.53 -19.35
CA GLU A 64 -13.17 7.40 -19.18
C GLU A 64 -13.88 6.16 -18.61
N GLU A 65 -14.74 6.34 -17.60
CA GLU A 65 -15.57 5.24 -17.06
C GLU A 65 -16.51 4.65 -18.13
N LYS A 66 -17.04 5.48 -19.02
CA LYS A 66 -17.87 5.00 -20.13
C LYS A 66 -17.06 4.16 -21.11
N ILE A 67 -15.83 4.57 -21.41
CA ILE A 67 -14.90 3.82 -22.27
C ILE A 67 -14.59 2.45 -21.62
N LYS A 68 -14.33 2.42 -20.32
CA LYS A 68 -14.11 1.19 -19.56
C LYS A 68 -15.34 0.27 -19.57
N LYS A 69 -16.53 0.82 -19.35
CA LYS A 69 -17.82 0.06 -19.43
C LYS A 69 -18.09 -0.52 -20.81
N LEU A 70 -17.54 0.08 -21.86
CA LEU A 70 -17.62 -0.45 -23.22
C LEU A 70 -16.60 -1.55 -23.51
N GLY A 71 -15.70 -1.84 -22.56
CA GLY A 71 -14.68 -2.88 -22.62
C GLY A 71 -13.34 -2.43 -23.21
N TYR A 72 -13.01 -1.12 -23.15
CA TYR A 72 -11.76 -0.54 -23.64
C TYR A 72 -11.02 0.19 -22.51
N GLY A 73 -9.69 0.36 -22.64
CA GLY A 73 -8.87 1.12 -21.70
C GLY A 73 -8.69 2.58 -22.13
N SER A 74 -8.50 3.48 -21.17
CA SER A 74 -7.96 4.82 -21.40
C SER A 74 -6.54 4.88 -20.84
N VAL A 75 -5.62 5.56 -21.54
CA VAL A 75 -4.25 5.78 -21.06
C VAL A 75 -4.27 6.99 -20.15
N SER A 76 -4.07 6.75 -18.85
CA SER A 76 -3.71 7.77 -17.89
C SER A 76 -2.25 7.56 -17.49
N GLU A 77 -1.48 8.62 -17.45
CA GLU A 77 -0.13 8.62 -16.89
C GLU A 77 -0.16 8.97 -15.41
N VAL A 78 0.82 8.45 -14.68
CA VAL A 78 1.01 8.76 -13.26
C VAL A 78 2.28 9.58 -13.11
N ALA A 79 2.16 10.81 -12.62
CA ALA A 79 3.29 11.62 -12.21
C ALA A 79 3.45 11.60 -10.69
N GLN A 80 4.68 11.43 -10.23
CA GLN A 80 5.02 11.60 -8.82
C GLN A 80 5.87 12.85 -8.62
N PHE A 81 5.51 13.64 -7.61
CA PHE A 81 6.22 14.85 -7.24
C PHE A 81 6.67 14.79 -5.79
N ASN A 82 7.88 15.25 -5.52
CA ASN A 82 8.28 15.64 -4.18
C ASN A 82 7.80 17.07 -3.95
N LEU A 83 7.14 17.31 -2.83
CA LEU A 83 6.55 18.60 -2.49
C LEU A 83 7.32 19.27 -1.36
N GLU A 84 7.70 20.52 -1.57
CA GLU A 84 8.42 21.32 -0.56
C GLU A 84 7.56 22.47 -0.02
N GLY A 85 7.78 22.78 1.26
CA GLY A 85 7.14 23.91 1.92
C GLY A 85 5.78 23.61 2.54
N MET A 86 5.36 22.35 2.61
CA MET A 86 4.19 21.93 3.38
C MET A 86 4.53 21.90 4.87
N THR A 87 3.70 22.53 5.69
CA THR A 87 3.90 22.60 7.15
C THR A 87 2.90 21.78 7.95
N CYS A 88 1.80 21.35 7.33
CA CYS A 88 0.73 20.58 7.97
C CYS A 88 -0.17 19.87 6.96
N ALA A 89 -1.03 18.99 7.45
CA ALA A 89 -2.00 18.26 6.63
C ALA A 89 -2.97 19.17 5.84
N ALA A 90 -3.32 20.34 6.38
CA ALA A 90 -4.17 21.30 5.66
C ALA A 90 -3.48 21.84 4.39
N CYS A 91 -2.16 22.00 4.39
CA CYS A 91 -1.38 22.36 3.21
C CYS A 91 -1.47 21.27 2.13
N ALA A 92 -1.29 20.01 2.53
CA ALA A 92 -1.39 18.85 1.63
C ALA A 92 -2.78 18.76 0.99
N ASN A 93 -3.84 18.89 1.79
CA ASN A 93 -5.22 18.85 1.32
C ASN A 93 -5.51 19.97 0.31
N LYS A 94 -4.90 21.14 0.49
CA LYS A 94 -5.08 22.25 -0.43
C LYS A 94 -4.38 22.04 -1.77
N ILE A 95 -3.15 21.51 -1.76
CA ILE A 95 -2.44 21.15 -2.98
C ILE A 95 -3.24 20.07 -3.72
N GLU A 96 -3.73 19.06 -3.03
CA GLU A 96 -4.56 17.99 -3.57
C GLU A 96 -5.82 18.51 -4.25
N LYS A 97 -6.60 19.33 -3.55
CA LYS A 97 -7.78 19.99 -4.14
C LYS A 97 -7.42 20.90 -5.32
N GLY A 98 -6.27 21.55 -5.27
CA GLY A 98 -5.78 22.40 -6.34
C GLY A 98 -5.40 21.60 -7.59
N LEU A 99 -4.75 20.47 -7.43
CA LEU A 99 -4.38 19.57 -8.52
C LEU A 99 -5.62 18.88 -9.12
N ASN A 100 -6.54 18.38 -8.29
CA ASN A 100 -7.78 17.76 -8.75
C ASN A 100 -8.71 18.73 -9.51
N LYS A 101 -8.53 20.06 -9.36
CA LYS A 101 -9.26 21.07 -10.14
C LYS A 101 -8.63 21.38 -11.50
N LEU A 102 -7.45 20.84 -11.80
CA LEU A 102 -6.87 21.03 -13.12
C LEU A 102 -7.61 20.15 -14.13
N PRO A 103 -8.02 20.71 -15.28
CA PRO A 103 -8.53 19.90 -16.38
C PRO A 103 -7.48 18.87 -16.79
N GLY A 104 -7.90 17.63 -17.05
CA GLY A 104 -7.00 16.55 -17.42
C GLY A 104 -6.37 15.78 -16.24
N VAL A 105 -6.57 16.20 -14.99
CA VAL A 105 -6.21 15.43 -13.82
C VAL A 105 -7.40 14.56 -13.41
N THR A 106 -7.21 13.25 -13.47
CA THR A 106 -8.23 12.26 -13.09
C THR A 106 -8.28 12.08 -11.59
N ASN A 107 -7.11 11.98 -10.96
CA ASN A 107 -6.98 11.84 -9.51
C ASN A 107 -5.65 12.40 -9.03
N ALA A 108 -5.66 13.19 -7.98
CA ALA A 108 -4.45 13.64 -7.32
C ALA A 108 -4.55 13.33 -5.82
N SER A 109 -3.52 12.71 -5.28
CA SER A 109 -3.37 12.41 -3.86
C SER A 109 -2.07 13.02 -3.34
N VAL A 110 -2.15 13.73 -2.22
CA VAL A 110 -0.99 14.37 -1.60
C VAL A 110 -0.76 13.79 -0.21
N ASN A 111 0.39 13.18 -0.01
CA ASN A 111 0.79 12.62 1.27
C ASN A 111 1.69 13.61 2.02
N PHE A 112 1.18 14.14 3.14
CA PHE A 112 1.92 15.08 3.97
C PHE A 112 3.13 14.43 4.67
N ALA A 113 3.01 13.17 5.10
CA ALA A 113 4.08 12.48 5.82
C ALA A 113 5.27 12.13 4.91
N MET A 114 4.97 11.77 3.66
CA MET A 114 5.98 11.46 2.62
C MET A 114 6.46 12.72 1.88
N GLU A 115 5.73 13.82 2.01
CA GLU A 115 5.96 15.05 1.24
C GLU A 115 5.89 14.82 -0.28
N THR A 116 4.98 13.94 -0.70
CA THR A 116 4.81 13.55 -2.11
C THR A 116 3.39 13.82 -2.59
N ALA A 117 3.27 14.08 -3.91
CA ALA A 117 2.01 14.02 -4.63
C ALA A 117 2.08 12.94 -5.71
N ARG A 118 1.02 12.14 -5.81
CA ARG A 118 0.77 11.22 -6.92
C ARG A 118 -0.41 11.79 -7.71
N VAL A 119 -0.20 12.02 -8.99
CA VAL A 119 -1.20 12.62 -9.86
C VAL A 119 -1.41 11.72 -11.07
N GLU A 120 -2.63 11.26 -11.24
CA GLU A 120 -3.08 10.52 -12.41
C GLU A 120 -3.69 11.54 -13.39
N PHE A 121 -3.20 11.57 -14.60
CA PHE A 121 -3.58 12.61 -15.55
C PHE A 121 -3.57 12.11 -16.99
N SER A 122 -4.30 12.79 -17.86
CA SER A 122 -4.32 12.57 -19.30
C SER A 122 -3.25 13.46 -19.96
N PRO A 123 -2.17 12.88 -20.54
CA PRO A 123 -1.03 13.66 -21.07
C PRO A 123 -1.41 14.62 -22.22
N GLY A 124 -2.57 14.43 -22.87
CA GLY A 124 -3.06 15.31 -23.92
C GLY A 124 -3.75 16.58 -23.44
N GLU A 125 -4.08 16.69 -22.14
CA GLU A 125 -4.83 17.83 -21.58
C GLU A 125 -4.02 18.66 -20.57
N VAL A 126 -3.18 18.02 -19.77
CA VAL A 126 -2.37 18.69 -18.75
C VAL A 126 -0.94 18.20 -18.79
N SER A 127 -0.02 19.13 -18.78
CA SER A 127 1.42 18.81 -18.74
C SER A 127 1.94 18.77 -17.30
N ILE A 128 3.07 18.09 -17.11
CA ILE A 128 3.82 18.10 -15.84
C ILE A 128 4.13 19.54 -15.40
N GLU A 129 4.42 20.42 -16.35
CA GLU A 129 4.73 21.82 -16.08
C GLU A 129 3.50 22.61 -15.59
N ASP A 130 2.30 22.31 -16.09
CA ASP A 130 1.07 22.92 -15.62
C ASP A 130 0.77 22.54 -14.18
N MET A 131 1.01 21.27 -13.82
CA MET A 131 0.88 20.78 -12.45
C MET A 131 1.87 21.48 -11.51
N LYS A 132 3.15 21.61 -11.91
CA LYS A 132 4.16 22.38 -11.14
C LYS A 132 3.75 23.83 -10.97
N ASN A 133 3.30 24.46 -12.04
CA ASN A 133 2.85 25.85 -12.01
C ASN A 133 1.64 26.04 -11.12
N LYS A 134 0.71 25.07 -11.09
CA LYS A 134 -0.42 25.09 -10.15
C LYS A 134 0.05 25.01 -8.71
N VAL A 135 0.96 24.10 -8.39
CA VAL A 135 1.55 23.95 -7.05
C VAL A 135 2.29 25.23 -6.65
N LYS A 136 3.06 25.82 -7.58
CA LYS A 136 3.77 27.09 -7.38
C LYS A 136 2.81 28.26 -7.12
N LYS A 137 1.71 28.35 -7.84
CA LYS A 137 0.65 29.38 -7.59
C LYS A 137 0.03 29.26 -6.21
N LEU A 138 -0.03 28.04 -5.65
CA LEU A 138 -0.47 27.78 -4.27
C LEU A 138 0.60 28.11 -3.21
N GLY A 139 1.81 28.46 -3.64
CA GLY A 139 2.92 28.87 -2.77
C GLY A 139 3.83 27.73 -2.32
N TYR A 140 3.80 26.57 -3.02
CA TYR A 140 4.62 25.41 -2.74
C TYR A 140 5.50 25.06 -3.95
N THR A 141 6.50 24.19 -3.76
CA THR A 141 7.36 23.72 -4.82
C THR A 141 7.07 22.25 -5.13
N ALA A 142 6.95 21.88 -6.41
CA ALA A 142 6.83 20.51 -6.86
C ALA A 142 8.04 20.14 -7.72
N ILE A 143 8.75 19.09 -7.33
CA ILE A 143 9.91 18.54 -8.05
C ILE A 143 9.48 17.15 -8.55
N VAL A 144 9.61 16.90 -9.84
CA VAL A 144 9.30 15.57 -10.40
C VAL A 144 10.24 14.55 -9.76
N LYS A 145 9.67 13.48 -9.23
CA LYS A 145 10.45 12.34 -8.77
C LYS A 145 10.92 11.60 -10.01
N ALA A 146 12.20 11.83 -10.40
CA ALA A 146 12.78 11.06 -11.49
C ALA A 146 12.90 9.60 -11.08
N ASP A 147 12.41 8.72 -11.93
CA ASP A 147 12.51 7.28 -11.74
C ASP A 147 13.97 6.88 -11.57
N GLY A 148 14.32 6.30 -10.42
CA GLY A 148 15.68 5.81 -10.11
C GLY A 148 16.59 6.73 -9.27
N SER A 149 16.17 7.97 -8.94
CA SER A 149 16.99 8.89 -8.13
C SER A 149 16.61 8.91 -6.65
N SER A 150 16.87 7.82 -5.93
CA SER A 150 16.70 7.77 -4.47
C SER A 150 17.75 8.59 -3.69
N GLY A 151 18.88 8.95 -4.32
CA GLY A 151 19.95 9.71 -3.67
C GLY A 151 19.63 11.17 -3.35
N GLY A 152 18.90 11.86 -4.23
CA GLY A 152 18.60 13.29 -4.06
C GLY A 152 17.63 13.62 -2.91
N ALA A 153 16.64 12.78 -2.68
CA ALA A 153 15.64 13.00 -1.61
C ALA A 153 16.22 12.75 -0.21
N SER A 154 17.15 11.80 -0.06
CA SER A 154 17.82 11.51 1.21
C SER A 154 18.76 12.64 1.63
N ASP A 155 19.50 13.23 0.69
CA ASP A 155 20.42 14.34 0.94
C ASP A 155 19.67 15.63 1.29
N HIS A 156 18.55 15.90 0.63
CA HIS A 156 17.72 17.07 0.93
C HIS A 156 17.13 16.96 2.34
N ARG A 157 16.58 15.80 2.70
CA ARG A 157 16.04 15.54 4.04
C ARG A 157 17.10 15.63 5.14
N ALA A 158 18.32 15.14 4.88
CA ALA A 158 19.43 15.26 5.82
C ALA A 158 19.84 16.72 6.06
N LYS A 159 19.90 17.54 4.99
CA LYS A 159 20.16 18.98 5.07
C LYS A 159 19.06 19.73 5.83
N GLU A 160 17.80 19.42 5.59
CA GLU A 160 16.67 20.02 6.26
C GLU A 160 16.68 19.70 7.77
N LEU A 161 16.90 18.42 8.12
CA LEU A 161 17.01 17.97 9.50
C LEU A 161 18.18 18.68 10.23
N SER A 162 19.32 18.83 9.57
CA SER A 162 20.48 19.58 10.10
C SER A 162 20.13 21.03 10.34
N ASN A 163 19.42 21.68 9.42
CA ASN A 163 18.96 23.07 9.56
C ASN A 163 17.93 23.23 10.70
N GLN A 164 17.00 22.29 10.84
CA GLN A 164 16.05 22.26 11.95
C GLN A 164 16.77 22.11 13.30
N LYS A 165 17.74 21.19 13.43
CA LYS A 165 18.58 21.04 14.62
C LYS A 165 19.32 22.31 14.98
N ARG A 166 19.94 22.99 13.99
CA ARG A 166 20.65 24.24 14.19
C ARG A 166 19.71 25.36 14.68
N LYS A 167 18.54 25.52 14.04
CA LYS A 167 17.52 26.50 14.46
C LYS A 167 17.03 26.24 15.89
N LEU A 168 16.75 24.98 16.22
CA LEU A 168 16.34 24.60 17.57
C LEU A 168 17.43 24.91 18.61
N LEU A 169 18.70 24.59 18.32
CA LEU A 169 19.80 24.86 19.22
C LEU A 169 19.95 26.37 19.48
N ILE A 170 19.93 27.19 18.45
CA ILE A 170 20.02 28.66 18.57
C ILE A 170 18.79 29.18 19.36
N SER A 171 17.61 28.71 19.05
CA SER A 171 16.39 29.09 19.76
C SER A 171 16.45 28.71 21.23
N ALA A 172 16.90 27.48 21.55
CA ALA A 172 17.03 27.00 22.92
C ALA A 172 18.05 27.86 23.74
N ILE A 173 19.21 28.17 23.15
CA ILE A 173 20.22 28.99 23.79
C ILE A 173 19.67 30.41 24.12
N LEU A 174 18.95 31.03 23.20
CA LEU A 174 18.39 32.36 23.38
C LEU A 174 17.17 32.35 24.33
N SER A 175 16.39 31.25 24.33
CA SER A 175 15.21 31.12 25.18
C SER A 175 15.53 30.66 26.60
N LEU A 176 16.69 30.05 26.85
CA LEU A 176 17.06 29.51 28.16
C LEU A 176 17.11 30.58 29.25
N PRO A 177 17.77 31.76 29.06
CA PRO A 177 17.71 32.84 30.03
C PRO A 177 16.30 33.36 30.27
N LEU A 178 15.46 33.42 29.22
CA LEU A 178 14.06 33.81 29.34
C LEU A 178 13.24 32.78 30.10
N LEU A 179 13.49 31.50 29.89
CA LEU A 179 12.88 30.42 30.67
C LEU A 179 13.29 30.49 32.15
N TRP A 180 14.52 30.92 32.42
CA TRP A 180 14.99 31.11 33.79
C TRP A 180 14.20 32.20 34.55
N THR A 181 13.75 33.28 33.89
CA THR A 181 12.90 34.29 34.54
C THR A 181 11.55 33.75 35.00
N MET A 182 11.02 32.72 34.32
CA MET A 182 9.74 32.08 34.72
C MET A 182 9.82 31.41 36.08
N VAL A 183 11.01 31.00 36.54
CA VAL A 183 11.21 30.34 37.81
C VAL A 183 10.76 31.28 38.97
N GLY A 184 10.90 32.59 38.80
CA GLY A 184 10.44 33.56 39.79
C GLY A 184 8.89 33.73 39.88
N HIS A 185 8.14 33.24 38.91
CA HIS A 185 6.67 33.36 38.88
C HIS A 185 5.94 32.33 39.74
N PHE A 186 6.62 31.24 40.15
CA PHE A 186 6.01 30.16 40.94
C PHE A 186 6.45 30.25 42.40
N SER A 187 5.53 30.18 43.34
CA SER A 187 5.79 30.27 44.78
C SER A 187 6.73 29.17 45.29
N PHE A 188 6.71 27.97 44.68
CA PHE A 188 7.55 26.86 45.10
C PHE A 188 9.00 26.94 44.56
N THR A 189 9.26 27.82 43.58
CA THR A 189 10.61 28.05 43.03
C THR A 189 11.14 29.43 43.31
N SER A 190 10.45 30.28 44.11
CA SER A 190 10.85 31.64 44.46
C SER A 190 12.19 31.72 45.21
N TRP A 191 12.73 30.60 45.75
CA TRP A 191 14.04 30.47 46.38
C TRP A 191 15.19 30.44 45.37
N ILE A 192 14.92 30.26 44.07
CA ILE A 192 15.95 30.20 43.05
C ILE A 192 16.33 31.62 42.63
N TYR A 193 17.63 31.91 42.74
CA TYR A 193 18.16 33.23 42.35
C TYR A 193 18.01 33.43 40.82
N VAL A 194 17.39 34.55 40.44
CA VAL A 194 17.33 35.05 39.06
C VAL A 194 18.24 36.24 38.92
N PRO A 195 19.24 36.22 38.03
CA PRO A 195 20.11 37.36 37.79
C PRO A 195 19.30 38.63 37.37
N GLU A 196 19.61 39.81 37.95
CA GLU A 196 18.92 41.06 37.65
C GLU A 196 18.95 41.41 36.13
N LEU A 197 20.04 41.04 35.46
CA LEU A 197 20.19 41.22 34.03
C LEU A 197 19.04 40.53 33.24
N PHE A 198 18.60 39.35 33.70
CA PHE A 198 17.52 38.61 33.02
C PHE A 198 16.15 39.24 33.24
N MET A 199 16.00 40.04 34.29
CA MET A 199 14.77 40.79 34.60
C MET A 199 14.70 42.12 33.84
N ASN A 200 15.78 42.55 33.17
CA ASN A 200 15.77 43.78 32.40
C ASN A 200 14.93 43.65 31.12
N PRO A 201 13.89 44.48 30.89
CA PRO A 201 13.00 44.43 29.75
C PRO A 201 13.72 44.50 28.39
N TRP A 202 14.72 45.35 28.28
CA TRP A 202 15.50 45.50 27.04
C TRP A 202 16.36 44.26 26.74
N PHE A 203 16.92 43.66 27.78
CA PHE A 203 17.67 42.42 27.64
C PHE A 203 16.77 41.27 27.14
N GLN A 204 15.58 41.11 27.71
CA GLN A 204 14.60 40.12 27.26
C GLN A 204 14.16 40.37 25.82
N LEU A 205 13.91 41.66 25.43
CA LEU A 205 13.59 42.05 24.05
C LEU A 205 14.69 41.64 23.07
N ILE A 206 15.97 41.89 23.41
CA ILE A 206 17.11 41.54 22.56
C ILE A 206 17.19 40.02 22.34
N LEU A 207 16.93 39.23 23.36
CA LEU A 207 16.92 37.75 23.25
C LEU A 207 15.70 37.24 22.49
N ALA A 208 14.51 37.78 22.73
CA ALA A 208 13.27 37.32 22.12
C ALA A 208 13.16 37.69 20.63
N THR A 209 13.67 38.86 20.22
CA THR A 209 13.53 39.37 18.85
C THR A 209 14.10 38.41 17.77
N PRO A 210 15.34 37.87 17.91
CA PRO A 210 15.85 36.91 16.94
C PRO A 210 15.02 35.61 16.90
N VAL A 211 14.53 35.16 18.05
CA VAL A 211 13.66 33.95 18.11
C VAL A 211 12.34 34.23 17.41
N GLN A 212 11.72 35.37 17.67
CA GLN A 212 10.40 35.72 17.09
C GLN A 212 10.47 35.91 15.56
N PHE A 213 11.41 36.72 15.07
CA PHE A 213 11.36 37.15 13.66
C PHE A 213 12.35 36.39 12.73
N TYR A 214 13.51 35.94 13.23
CA TYR A 214 14.44 35.20 12.39
C TYR A 214 14.16 33.70 12.43
N ILE A 215 14.10 33.11 13.60
CA ILE A 215 13.83 31.68 13.76
C ILE A 215 12.35 31.39 13.50
N GLY A 216 11.45 32.21 14.05
CA GLY A 216 10.00 32.12 13.88
C GLY A 216 9.49 32.52 12.50
N ARG A 217 10.32 33.06 11.60
CA ARG A 217 9.95 33.48 10.24
C ARG A 217 9.12 32.44 9.49
N GLN A 218 9.44 31.18 9.67
CA GLN A 218 8.72 30.07 9.00
C GLN A 218 7.24 30.05 9.37
N PHE A 219 6.88 30.37 10.61
CA PHE A 219 5.48 30.43 11.04
C PHE A 219 4.73 31.61 10.42
N TYR A 220 5.35 32.76 10.30
CA TYR A 220 4.78 33.91 9.62
C TYR A 220 4.55 33.69 8.14
N VAL A 221 5.54 33.09 7.45
CA VAL A 221 5.43 32.74 6.04
C VAL A 221 4.34 31.68 5.83
N GLY A 222 4.29 30.66 6.69
CA GLY A 222 3.25 29.63 6.67
C GLY A 222 1.86 30.19 6.94
N ALA A 223 1.71 31.06 7.93
CA ALA A 223 0.46 31.74 8.26
C ALA A 223 -0.03 32.62 7.10
N TYR A 224 0.84 33.44 6.53
CA TYR A 224 0.50 34.29 5.38
C TYR A 224 0.01 33.47 4.19
N LYS A 225 0.73 32.38 3.84
CA LYS A 225 0.33 31.47 2.76
C LYS A 225 -1.01 30.82 3.04
N ALA A 226 -1.26 30.38 4.26
CA ALA A 226 -2.51 29.74 4.65
C ALA A 226 -3.68 30.73 4.53
N LEU A 227 -3.58 31.92 5.12
CA LEU A 227 -4.62 32.97 5.12
C LEU A 227 -4.90 33.47 3.69
N ARG A 228 -3.85 33.76 2.90
CA ARG A 228 -4.02 34.16 1.51
C ARG A 228 -4.78 33.10 0.69
N ASN A 229 -4.65 31.88 1.09
CA ASN A 229 -5.33 30.76 0.45
C ASN A 229 -6.69 30.42 1.10
N GLY A 230 -7.26 31.27 1.98
CA GLY A 230 -8.55 31.06 2.62
C GLY A 230 -8.60 29.84 3.55
N SER A 231 -7.45 29.46 4.15
CA SER A 231 -7.35 28.42 5.16
C SER A 231 -6.61 28.91 6.39
N ALA A 232 -6.82 28.26 7.53
CA ALA A 232 -6.05 28.51 8.73
C ALA A 232 -5.36 27.19 9.16
N ASN A 233 -4.12 27.30 9.61
CA ASN A 233 -3.27 26.19 10.01
C ASN A 233 -2.58 26.47 11.35
N MET A 234 -1.75 25.52 11.78
CA MET A 234 -0.93 25.64 12.98
C MET A 234 -0.09 26.92 12.97
N ASP A 235 0.50 27.28 11.81
CA ASP A 235 1.36 28.47 11.71
C ASP A 235 0.59 29.76 12.02
N VAL A 236 -0.70 29.82 11.69
CA VAL A 236 -1.58 30.94 12.06
C VAL A 236 -1.75 31.02 13.58
N LEU A 237 -2.03 29.89 14.24
CA LEU A 237 -2.21 29.88 15.71
C LEU A 237 -0.92 30.26 16.44
N VAL A 238 0.20 29.72 16.05
CA VAL A 238 1.52 30.04 16.63
C VAL A 238 1.88 31.50 16.40
N SER A 239 1.73 31.99 15.15
CA SER A 239 2.03 33.40 14.84
C SER A 239 1.16 34.36 15.62
N LEU A 240 -0.14 34.10 15.75
CA LEU A 240 -1.06 34.95 16.53
C LEU A 240 -0.67 34.95 18.01
N GLY A 241 -0.51 33.78 18.61
CA GLY A 241 -0.20 33.67 20.04
C GLY A 241 1.15 34.28 20.41
N THR A 242 2.21 33.96 19.64
CA THR A 242 3.55 34.51 19.93
C THR A 242 3.67 36.00 19.61
N SER A 243 2.99 36.50 18.55
CA SER A 243 2.96 37.92 18.25
C SER A 243 2.22 38.70 19.31
N ALA A 244 1.09 38.21 19.81
CA ALA A 244 0.34 38.85 20.88
C ALA A 244 1.20 39.00 22.14
N ALA A 245 1.87 37.94 22.57
CA ALA A 245 2.79 38.00 23.73
C ALA A 245 3.97 38.96 23.49
N TYR A 246 4.60 38.92 22.31
CA TYR A 246 5.73 39.77 21.99
C TYR A 246 5.37 41.24 21.90
N PHE A 247 4.36 41.62 21.12
CA PHE A 247 3.98 43.01 20.95
C PHE A 247 3.37 43.62 22.21
N TYR A 248 2.66 42.85 23.02
CA TYR A 248 2.19 43.33 24.32
C TYR A 248 3.37 43.62 25.26
N SER A 249 4.36 42.72 25.31
CA SER A 249 5.58 42.95 26.10
C SER A 249 6.40 44.13 25.61
N LEU A 250 6.45 44.36 24.30
CA LEU A 250 7.08 45.53 23.69
C LEU A 250 6.37 46.83 24.14
N TYR A 251 5.04 46.84 24.11
CA TYR A 251 4.25 47.96 24.62
C TYR A 251 4.59 48.26 26.08
N LEU A 252 4.60 47.24 26.95
CA LEU A 252 4.95 47.39 28.38
C LEU A 252 6.40 47.85 28.57
N THR A 253 7.34 47.39 27.76
CA THR A 253 8.75 47.79 27.79
C THR A 253 8.91 49.29 27.48
N ILE A 254 8.20 49.76 26.44
CA ILE A 254 8.19 51.17 26.02
C ILE A 254 7.53 52.03 27.12
N GLN A 255 6.41 51.63 27.70
CA GLN A 255 5.72 52.31 28.77
C GLN A 255 6.62 52.41 30.02
N TRP A 256 7.28 51.32 30.40
CA TRP A 256 8.23 51.30 31.53
C TRP A 256 9.39 52.28 31.31
N SER A 257 9.94 52.34 30.10
CA SER A 257 11.04 53.27 29.78
C SER A 257 10.61 54.74 29.77
N SER A 258 9.31 55.03 29.62
CA SER A 258 8.76 56.39 29.62
C SER A 258 8.39 56.89 31.04
N MET A 259 8.32 55.99 32.03
CA MET A 259 8.05 56.35 33.44
C MET A 259 9.36 56.74 34.12
N ALA A 260 9.53 58.08 34.38
CA ALA A 260 10.76 58.69 34.86
C ALA A 260 11.13 58.41 36.33
N ASP A 261 10.30 57.72 37.11
CA ASP A 261 10.55 57.43 38.53
C ASP A 261 10.54 55.96 38.88
N GLY A 262 11.68 55.47 39.23
CA GLY A 262 12.16 54.34 39.98
C GLY A 262 11.15 53.22 40.41
N MET A 263 10.46 52.53 39.55
CA MET A 263 9.97 51.21 39.90
C MET A 263 11.15 50.22 39.80
N HIS A 264 11.66 49.80 41.00
CA HIS A 264 12.74 48.82 41.15
C HIS A 264 12.40 47.40 40.58
N HIS A 265 11.12 47.16 40.19
CA HIS A 265 10.71 45.94 39.55
C HIS A 265 10.08 46.28 38.20
N GLY A 266 10.66 45.73 37.13
CA GLY A 266 10.10 45.84 35.78
C GLY A 266 8.69 45.23 35.67
N PRO A 267 7.90 45.60 34.63
CA PRO A 267 6.56 45.03 34.40
C PRO A 267 6.63 43.51 34.16
N SER A 268 5.55 42.83 34.46
CA SER A 268 5.44 41.40 34.08
C SER A 268 5.41 41.30 32.57
N LEU A 269 6.48 40.77 31.99
CA LEU A 269 6.65 40.62 30.53
C LEU A 269 6.33 39.20 30.10
N TYR A 270 6.04 39.03 28.82
CA TYR A 270 5.68 37.76 28.17
C TYR A 270 6.63 37.39 27.01
N TYR A 271 7.84 38.00 26.96
CA TYR A 271 8.85 37.65 25.95
C TYR A 271 9.28 36.22 26.09
N GLU A 272 9.38 35.68 27.31
CA GLU A 272 9.65 34.27 27.56
C GLU A 272 8.58 33.37 26.97
N THR A 273 7.29 33.75 27.11
CA THR A 273 6.16 33.01 26.51
C THR A 273 6.31 32.92 25.00
N SER A 274 6.61 34.02 24.33
CA SER A 274 6.83 34.06 22.87
C SER A 274 7.99 33.16 22.44
N ALA A 275 9.18 33.32 23.06
CA ALA A 275 10.39 32.62 22.67
C ALA A 275 10.35 31.11 23.02
N VAL A 276 9.84 30.77 24.22
CA VAL A 276 9.74 29.37 24.69
C VAL A 276 8.73 28.63 23.85
N LEU A 277 7.58 29.22 23.49
CA LEU A 277 6.61 28.58 22.60
C LEU A 277 7.20 28.25 21.25
N ILE A 278 7.90 29.20 20.60
CA ILE A 278 8.58 28.95 19.33
C ILE A 278 9.57 27.78 19.47
N THR A 279 10.36 27.76 20.55
CA THR A 279 11.34 26.71 20.81
C THR A 279 10.67 25.35 21.00
N LEU A 280 9.60 25.26 21.79
CA LEU A 280 8.85 24.02 22.02
C LEU A 280 8.17 23.50 20.74
N VAL A 281 7.60 24.40 19.92
CA VAL A 281 7.00 24.03 18.63
C VAL A 281 8.09 23.53 17.67
N LEU A 282 9.27 24.14 17.63
CA LEU A 282 10.40 23.67 16.83
C LEU A 282 10.90 22.31 17.32
N MET A 283 10.94 22.09 18.61
CA MET A 283 11.28 20.77 19.20
C MET A 283 10.27 19.71 18.77
N GLY A 284 8.98 20.03 18.85
CA GLY A 284 7.91 19.15 18.36
C GLY A 284 8.08 18.80 16.88
N LYS A 285 8.35 19.80 16.01
CA LYS A 285 8.62 19.60 14.58
C LYS A 285 9.88 18.77 14.33
N LEU A 286 10.93 18.93 15.12
CA LEU A 286 12.13 18.09 15.00
C LEU A 286 11.83 16.63 15.33
N PHE A 287 11.10 16.37 16.43
CA PHE A 287 10.69 15.02 16.79
C PHE A 287 9.77 14.40 15.72
N GLU A 288 8.87 15.18 15.15
CA GLU A 288 8.04 14.78 14.02
C GLU A 288 8.89 14.37 12.81
N SER A 289 9.88 15.17 12.42
CA SER A 289 10.78 14.89 11.29
C SER A 289 11.63 13.65 11.52
N LEU A 290 12.15 13.45 12.74
CA LEU A 290 12.89 12.25 13.13
C LEU A 290 12.01 11.00 13.06
N ALA A 291 10.79 11.12 13.47
CA ALA A 291 9.84 10.05 13.54
C ALA A 291 9.35 9.61 12.15
N LYS A 292 9.06 10.57 11.25
CA LYS A 292 8.78 10.31 9.84
C LYS A 292 9.93 9.55 9.17
N GLY A 293 11.17 9.84 9.53
CA GLY A 293 12.34 9.12 9.03
C GLY A 293 12.34 7.63 9.40
N ARG A 294 11.94 7.27 10.62
CA ARG A 294 11.92 5.89 11.09
C ARG A 294 10.78 5.07 10.48
N THR A 295 9.65 5.67 10.18
CA THR A 295 8.53 4.93 9.54
C THR A 295 8.83 4.54 8.09
N SER A 296 9.79 5.21 7.41
CA SER A 296 10.26 4.87 6.05
C SER A 296 11.35 3.78 6.04
N GLU A 297 11.71 3.22 7.18
CA GLU A 297 12.84 2.28 7.32
C GLU A 297 12.57 0.93 6.63
N ALA A 298 11.32 0.49 6.56
CA ALA A 298 10.92 -0.74 5.89
C ALA A 298 11.26 -0.73 4.38
N ILE A 299 10.97 0.38 3.67
CA ILE A 299 11.35 0.51 2.24
C ILE A 299 12.86 0.50 2.09
N LYS A 300 13.59 1.22 2.96
CA LYS A 300 15.05 1.22 2.92
C LYS A 300 15.63 -0.16 3.16
N SER A 301 15.02 -0.94 4.04
CA SER A 301 15.39 -2.34 4.27
C SER A 301 15.21 -3.17 2.99
N LEU A 302 14.05 -3.08 2.32
CA LEU A 302 13.82 -3.75 1.05
C LEU A 302 14.83 -3.31 -0.04
N MET A 303 15.08 -2.01 -0.17
CA MET A 303 16.09 -1.49 -1.12
C MET A 303 17.50 -1.99 -0.82
N SER A 304 17.85 -2.22 0.44
CA SER A 304 19.16 -2.74 0.84
C SER A 304 19.36 -4.22 0.49
N LEU A 305 18.30 -4.94 0.13
CA LEU A 305 18.38 -6.31 -0.34
C LEU A 305 18.99 -6.40 -1.75
N GLN A 306 18.80 -5.39 -2.60
CA GLN A 306 19.33 -5.37 -3.95
C GLN A 306 20.85 -5.48 -3.96
N ALA A 307 21.38 -6.33 -4.83
CA ALA A 307 22.81 -6.40 -5.11
C ALA A 307 23.27 -5.09 -5.80
N LYS A 308 24.48 -4.65 -5.51
CA LYS A 308 25.04 -3.44 -6.14
C LYS A 308 25.74 -3.77 -7.45
N THR A 309 26.31 -4.95 -7.57
CA THR A 309 27.08 -5.43 -8.72
C THR A 309 26.62 -6.83 -9.10
N ALA A 310 26.81 -7.17 -10.36
CA ALA A 310 26.58 -8.51 -10.92
C ALA A 310 27.85 -9.02 -11.60
N LEU A 311 28.12 -10.30 -11.47
CA LEU A 311 29.19 -10.98 -12.20
C LEU A 311 28.60 -11.59 -13.47
N VAL A 312 28.82 -10.95 -14.60
CA VAL A 312 28.23 -11.33 -15.90
C VAL A 312 29.28 -11.97 -16.78
N VAL A 313 28.89 -13.00 -17.51
CA VAL A 313 29.74 -13.67 -18.51
C VAL A 313 29.35 -13.18 -19.91
N ARG A 314 30.17 -12.31 -20.51
CA ARG A 314 30.01 -11.83 -21.89
C ARG A 314 31.23 -12.22 -22.71
N ASP A 315 31.02 -12.79 -23.88
CA ASP A 315 32.08 -13.27 -24.77
C ASP A 315 33.09 -14.22 -24.08
N GLY A 316 32.62 -15.07 -23.17
CA GLY A 316 33.41 -16.03 -22.41
C GLY A 316 34.31 -15.39 -21.32
N LYS A 317 34.16 -14.09 -21.04
CA LYS A 317 34.87 -13.39 -19.95
C LYS A 317 33.94 -13.01 -18.80
N GLU A 318 34.43 -13.24 -17.61
CA GLU A 318 33.73 -12.78 -16.39
C GLU A 318 33.99 -11.29 -16.17
N LEU A 319 32.94 -10.50 -16.10
CA LEU A 319 32.96 -9.06 -15.89
C LEU A 319 32.08 -8.70 -14.69
N THR A 320 32.64 -7.96 -13.73
CA THR A 320 31.85 -7.40 -12.63
C THR A 320 31.34 -6.03 -13.07
N ILE A 321 30.02 -5.90 -13.21
CA ILE A 321 29.38 -4.64 -13.65
C ILE A 321 28.36 -4.19 -12.59
N PRO A 322 27.99 -2.89 -12.56
CA PRO A 322 26.85 -2.41 -11.80
C PRO A 322 25.58 -3.16 -12.21
N VAL A 323 24.69 -3.46 -11.24
CA VAL A 323 23.45 -4.22 -11.54
C VAL A 323 22.56 -3.49 -12.56
N ASP A 324 22.63 -2.17 -12.59
CA ASP A 324 21.83 -1.34 -13.52
C ASP A 324 22.30 -1.46 -14.99
N GLU A 325 23.48 -2.04 -15.24
CA GLU A 325 24.05 -2.29 -16.58
C GLU A 325 23.78 -3.72 -17.09
N VAL A 326 23.11 -4.55 -16.28
CA VAL A 326 22.68 -5.90 -16.69
C VAL A 326 21.50 -5.78 -17.64
N ILE A 327 21.55 -6.52 -18.73
CA ILE A 327 20.48 -6.58 -19.75
C ILE A 327 19.83 -7.94 -19.79
N VAL A 328 18.59 -7.99 -20.28
CA VAL A 328 17.87 -9.26 -20.49
C VAL A 328 18.66 -10.14 -21.44
N GLY A 329 18.87 -11.41 -21.05
CA GLY A 329 19.65 -12.39 -21.80
C GLY A 329 21.10 -12.54 -21.33
N ASP A 330 21.62 -11.65 -20.48
CA ASP A 330 22.95 -11.81 -19.89
C ASP A 330 23.03 -13.10 -19.05
N VAL A 331 24.19 -13.77 -19.14
CA VAL A 331 24.50 -14.90 -18.27
C VAL A 331 25.19 -14.40 -17.02
N VAL A 332 24.54 -14.58 -15.86
CA VAL A 332 25.05 -14.12 -14.57
C VAL A 332 25.52 -15.31 -13.74
N LEU A 333 26.75 -15.21 -13.21
CA LEU A 333 27.34 -16.19 -12.32
C LEU A 333 27.10 -15.81 -10.86
N ILE A 334 26.53 -16.74 -10.07
CA ILE A 334 26.19 -16.52 -8.67
C ILE A 334 26.92 -17.55 -7.82
N ARG A 335 27.80 -17.10 -6.96
CA ARG A 335 28.59 -17.95 -6.06
C ARG A 335 27.84 -18.21 -4.75
N PRO A 336 28.22 -19.25 -3.99
CA PRO A 336 27.69 -19.45 -2.65
C PRO A 336 27.88 -18.22 -1.75
N GLY A 337 26.81 -17.79 -1.10
CA GLY A 337 26.78 -16.58 -0.27
C GLY A 337 26.46 -15.29 -1.02
N ASP A 338 26.48 -15.28 -2.35
CA ASP A 338 26.14 -14.10 -3.13
C ASP A 338 24.63 -13.88 -3.19
N LYS A 339 24.26 -12.61 -3.32
CA LYS A 339 22.88 -12.23 -3.67
C LYS A 339 22.66 -12.41 -5.16
N VAL A 340 21.52 -12.94 -5.54
CA VAL A 340 21.04 -12.96 -6.92
C VAL A 340 20.79 -11.52 -7.38
N PRO A 341 21.47 -11.02 -8.41
CA PRO A 341 21.40 -9.57 -8.74
C PRO A 341 20.13 -9.18 -9.50
N VAL A 342 19.59 -10.06 -10.33
CA VAL A 342 18.40 -9.84 -11.17
C VAL A 342 17.57 -11.12 -11.24
N ASP A 343 16.31 -11.03 -11.68
CA ASP A 343 15.50 -12.23 -11.89
C ASP A 343 15.99 -13.00 -13.11
N GLY A 344 15.99 -14.31 -13.03
CA GLY A 344 16.51 -15.15 -14.09
C GLY A 344 16.04 -16.61 -14.02
N GLU A 345 16.49 -17.36 -15.01
CA GLU A 345 16.29 -18.82 -15.13
C GLU A 345 17.64 -19.53 -15.00
N VAL A 346 17.70 -20.60 -14.26
CA VAL A 346 18.92 -21.39 -14.05
C VAL A 346 19.29 -22.11 -15.34
N LEU A 347 20.47 -21.79 -15.89
CA LEU A 347 21.05 -22.49 -17.05
C LEU A 347 21.91 -23.68 -16.64
N GLU A 348 22.69 -23.51 -15.55
CA GLU A 348 23.62 -24.53 -15.06
C GLU A 348 23.73 -24.45 -13.54
N GLY A 349 23.90 -25.59 -12.90
CA GLY A 349 24.12 -25.71 -11.46
C GLY A 349 22.90 -26.20 -10.70
N ILE A 350 23.14 -26.61 -9.47
CA ILE A 350 22.11 -26.98 -8.47
C ILE A 350 22.50 -26.31 -7.17
N SER A 351 21.56 -25.62 -6.54
CA SER A 351 21.79 -24.95 -5.26
C SER A 351 20.50 -24.76 -4.48
N SER A 352 20.64 -24.50 -3.20
CA SER A 352 19.53 -24.01 -2.35
C SER A 352 19.59 -22.49 -2.30
N VAL A 353 18.47 -21.82 -2.55
CA VAL A 353 18.36 -20.36 -2.55
C VAL A 353 17.44 -19.93 -1.41
N ASP A 354 17.92 -19.04 -0.57
CA ASP A 354 17.16 -18.46 0.54
C ASP A 354 16.30 -17.30 0.01
N GLU A 355 15.02 -17.55 -0.10
CA GLU A 355 14.00 -16.60 -0.55
C GLU A 355 13.26 -15.93 0.61
N SER A 356 13.67 -16.20 1.87
CA SER A 356 12.97 -15.77 3.10
C SER A 356 12.74 -14.27 3.19
N MET A 357 13.61 -13.47 2.57
CA MET A 357 13.51 -12.01 2.57
C MET A 357 12.37 -11.48 1.72
N LEU A 358 11.88 -12.26 0.76
CA LEU A 358 10.77 -11.90 -0.13
C LEU A 358 9.50 -12.68 0.21
N THR A 359 9.63 -13.98 0.45
CA THR A 359 8.50 -14.88 0.74
C THR A 359 8.18 -14.95 2.23
N GLY A 360 9.14 -14.69 3.10
CA GLY A 360 9.03 -14.87 4.55
C GLY A 360 9.17 -16.33 5.00
N GLU A 361 9.44 -17.27 4.09
CA GLU A 361 9.66 -18.69 4.38
C GLU A 361 11.11 -18.94 4.77
N SER A 362 11.35 -19.58 5.91
CA SER A 362 12.71 -19.75 6.45
C SER A 362 13.49 -20.89 5.81
N LEU A 363 12.84 -21.80 5.08
CA LEU A 363 13.50 -22.93 4.43
C LEU A 363 14.01 -22.51 3.05
N PRO A 364 15.30 -22.72 2.75
CA PRO A 364 15.83 -22.48 1.41
C PRO A 364 15.18 -23.41 0.38
N VAL A 365 14.91 -22.87 -0.80
CA VAL A 365 14.29 -23.59 -1.92
C VAL A 365 15.38 -24.16 -2.82
N GLU A 366 15.31 -25.45 -3.13
CA GLU A 366 16.22 -26.06 -4.10
C GLU A 366 15.92 -25.56 -5.50
N LYS A 367 16.96 -25.21 -6.25
CA LYS A 367 16.91 -24.71 -7.62
C LYS A 367 17.81 -25.57 -8.51
N GLN A 368 17.25 -26.00 -9.61
CA GLN A 368 17.92 -26.79 -10.65
C GLN A 368 17.75 -26.13 -12.03
N VAL A 369 18.34 -26.69 -13.04
CA VAL A 369 18.28 -26.18 -14.41
C VAL A 369 16.83 -26.06 -14.89
N GLY A 370 16.46 -24.88 -15.39
CA GLY A 370 15.10 -24.53 -15.82
C GLY A 370 14.26 -23.83 -14.74
N ASP A 371 14.72 -23.80 -13.47
CA ASP A 371 13.97 -23.12 -12.41
C ASP A 371 14.19 -21.62 -12.44
N ALA A 372 13.14 -20.87 -12.09
CA ALA A 372 13.23 -19.43 -11.92
C ALA A 372 13.88 -19.07 -10.59
N VAL A 373 14.75 -18.04 -10.62
CA VAL A 373 15.36 -17.42 -9.44
C VAL A 373 15.00 -15.93 -9.39
N ILE A 374 14.81 -15.44 -8.19
CA ILE A 374 14.34 -14.08 -7.94
C ILE A 374 15.51 -13.22 -7.45
N GLY A 375 15.65 -12.02 -7.99
CA GLY A 375 16.63 -11.04 -7.54
C GLY A 375 16.53 -10.71 -6.05
N ALA A 376 17.65 -10.41 -5.41
CA ALA A 376 17.80 -10.12 -3.98
C ALA A 376 17.73 -11.35 -3.04
N THR A 377 17.45 -12.54 -3.54
CA THR A 377 17.58 -13.80 -2.78
C THR A 377 19.05 -14.17 -2.60
N ILE A 378 19.35 -15.09 -1.67
CA ILE A 378 20.73 -15.45 -1.32
C ILE A 378 21.01 -16.90 -1.73
N ASN A 379 21.98 -17.09 -2.59
CA ASN A 379 22.47 -18.41 -2.97
C ASN A 379 23.28 -19.05 -1.80
N LYS A 380 22.98 -20.28 -1.41
CA LYS A 380 23.61 -20.91 -0.22
C LYS A 380 24.79 -21.84 -0.56
N ASN A 381 24.58 -22.84 -1.39
CA ASN A 381 25.50 -23.99 -1.44
C ASN A 381 26.25 -24.13 -2.76
N GLY A 382 25.57 -24.11 -3.90
CA GLY A 382 26.14 -24.38 -5.21
C GLY A 382 26.50 -23.10 -5.99
N ILE A 383 27.17 -23.27 -7.10
CA ILE A 383 27.35 -22.18 -8.09
C ILE A 383 26.19 -22.29 -9.07
N LEU A 384 25.51 -21.17 -9.31
CA LEU A 384 24.44 -21.04 -10.28
C LEU A 384 24.87 -20.15 -11.43
N ARG A 385 24.59 -20.58 -12.66
CA ARG A 385 24.59 -19.73 -13.84
C ARG A 385 23.16 -19.49 -14.25
N ILE A 386 22.74 -18.25 -14.26
CA ILE A 386 21.38 -17.86 -14.61
C ILE A 386 21.37 -17.01 -15.87
N LYS A 387 20.30 -17.11 -16.66
CA LYS A 387 19.99 -16.17 -17.74
C LYS A 387 19.08 -15.09 -17.20
N ALA A 388 19.48 -13.84 -17.27
CA ALA A 388 18.67 -12.71 -16.85
C ALA A 388 17.37 -12.64 -17.68
N THR A 389 16.20 -12.71 -17.01
CA THR A 389 14.87 -12.64 -17.64
C THR A 389 14.18 -11.31 -17.40
N LYS A 390 14.34 -10.73 -16.18
CA LYS A 390 13.83 -9.41 -15.83
C LYS A 390 14.93 -8.61 -15.15
N VAL A 391 15.08 -7.35 -15.55
CA VAL A 391 16.16 -6.45 -15.08
C VAL A 391 15.60 -5.09 -14.67
N GLY A 392 16.34 -4.36 -13.84
CA GLY A 392 15.98 -3.00 -13.44
C GLY A 392 14.60 -2.91 -12.79
N LYS A 393 13.69 -2.12 -13.37
CA LYS A 393 12.34 -1.87 -12.83
C LYS A 393 11.39 -3.06 -12.96
N GLU A 394 11.71 -4.02 -13.81
CA GLU A 394 10.86 -5.19 -14.06
C GLU A 394 11.15 -6.33 -13.08
N THR A 395 12.22 -6.26 -12.28
CA THR A 395 12.50 -7.27 -11.25
C THR A 395 11.40 -7.32 -10.19
N ALA A 396 11.15 -8.52 -9.65
CA ALA A 396 10.15 -8.74 -8.61
C ALA A 396 10.37 -7.82 -7.40
N LEU A 397 11.62 -7.65 -6.95
CA LEU A 397 11.95 -6.73 -5.86
C LEU A 397 11.59 -5.28 -6.20
N ALA A 398 11.90 -4.81 -7.41
CA ALA A 398 11.57 -3.44 -7.83
C ALA A 398 10.05 -3.21 -7.87
N GLN A 399 9.28 -4.21 -8.32
CA GLN A 399 7.82 -4.15 -8.31
C GLN A 399 7.26 -4.15 -6.87
N ILE A 400 7.81 -4.97 -5.97
CA ILE A 400 7.45 -4.96 -4.55
C ILE A 400 7.68 -3.57 -3.95
N ILE A 401 8.86 -2.98 -4.16
CA ILE A 401 9.19 -1.64 -3.67
C ILE A 401 8.19 -0.61 -4.22
N LYS A 402 7.87 -0.67 -5.51
CA LYS A 402 6.90 0.21 -6.16
C LYS A 402 5.52 0.11 -5.52
N VAL A 403 5.00 -1.11 -5.32
CA VAL A 403 3.69 -1.33 -4.69
C VAL A 403 3.66 -0.77 -3.26
N VAL A 404 4.73 -0.98 -2.48
CA VAL A 404 4.81 -0.43 -1.11
C VAL A 404 4.91 1.09 -1.12
N GLU A 405 5.66 1.71 -2.05
CA GLU A 405 5.70 3.17 -2.22
C GLU A 405 4.33 3.73 -2.61
N GLU A 406 3.62 3.09 -3.52
CA GLU A 406 2.26 3.49 -3.93
C GLU A 406 1.28 3.38 -2.77
N ALA A 407 1.33 2.29 -1.99
CA ALA A 407 0.51 2.11 -0.80
C ALA A 407 0.75 3.23 0.23
N GLN A 408 2.02 3.58 0.47
CA GLN A 408 2.38 4.65 1.39
C GLN A 408 2.01 6.04 0.87
N GLY A 409 2.01 6.22 -0.46
CA GLY A 409 1.63 7.46 -1.13
C GLY A 409 0.11 7.70 -1.18
N SER A 410 -0.69 6.65 -1.07
CA SER A 410 -2.15 6.73 -1.17
C SER A 410 -2.79 7.22 0.14
N LYS A 411 -3.96 7.88 0.03
CA LYS A 411 -4.74 8.32 1.19
C LYS A 411 -5.88 7.37 1.50
N ALA A 412 -5.88 6.83 2.70
CA ALA A 412 -7.03 6.08 3.21
C ALA A 412 -8.25 7.00 3.46
N PRO A 413 -9.49 6.49 3.34
CA PRO A 413 -10.71 7.24 3.62
C PRO A 413 -10.71 7.91 5.00
N ILE A 414 -10.24 7.23 6.04
CA ILE A 414 -10.15 7.77 7.40
C ILE A 414 -9.22 8.99 7.49
N GLN A 415 -8.18 9.06 6.66
CA GLN A 415 -7.30 10.22 6.59
C GLN A 415 -8.00 11.44 6.02
N ARG A 416 -8.85 11.24 4.99
CA ARG A 416 -9.66 12.33 4.41
C ARG A 416 -10.58 12.95 5.45
N VAL A 417 -11.19 12.13 6.31
CA VAL A 417 -12.05 12.60 7.41
C VAL A 417 -11.24 13.44 8.41
N ALA A 418 -10.06 12.97 8.82
CA ALA A 418 -9.18 13.69 9.73
C ALA A 418 -8.74 15.06 9.15
N ASP A 419 -8.44 15.11 7.83
CA ASP A 419 -8.04 16.33 7.14
C ASP A 419 -9.18 17.37 7.09
N VAL A 420 -10.43 16.93 6.88
CA VAL A 420 -11.62 17.80 6.91
C VAL A 420 -11.83 18.38 8.32
N ILE A 421 -11.77 17.53 9.35
CA ILE A 421 -11.89 17.95 10.75
C ILE A 421 -10.82 19.01 11.06
N SER A 422 -9.56 18.79 10.69
CA SER A 422 -8.47 19.74 10.91
C SER A 422 -8.75 21.12 10.28
N GLY A 423 -9.36 21.14 9.09
CA GLY A 423 -9.66 22.38 8.37
C GLY A 423 -10.74 23.25 9.02
N ILE A 424 -11.69 22.64 9.73
CA ILE A 424 -12.79 23.32 10.42
C ILE A 424 -12.38 23.70 11.85
N PHE A 425 -11.52 22.90 12.46
CA PHE A 425 -11.15 23.02 13.87
C PHE A 425 -10.46 24.35 14.21
N VAL A 426 -9.52 24.80 13.38
CA VAL A 426 -8.73 26.01 13.66
C VAL A 426 -9.58 27.28 13.74
N PRO A 427 -10.48 27.60 12.81
CA PRO A 427 -11.39 28.74 12.94
C PRO A 427 -12.26 28.70 14.22
N ILE A 428 -12.76 27.53 14.61
CA ILE A 428 -13.55 27.35 15.82
C ILE A 428 -12.73 27.70 17.05
N VAL A 429 -11.49 27.21 17.11
CA VAL A 429 -10.59 27.48 18.24
C VAL A 429 -10.24 28.97 18.37
N VAL A 430 -10.01 29.65 17.26
CA VAL A 430 -9.79 31.10 17.27
C VAL A 430 -11.01 31.83 17.86
N GLY A 431 -12.23 31.41 17.46
CA GLY A 431 -13.46 31.91 18.06
C GLY A 431 -13.55 31.68 19.58
N ILE A 432 -13.21 30.46 20.04
CA ILE A 432 -13.17 30.11 21.47
C ILE A 432 -12.16 30.99 22.21
N ALA A 433 -10.95 31.19 21.66
CA ALA A 433 -9.92 31.99 22.27
C ALA A 433 -10.36 33.49 22.42
N ILE A 434 -11.04 34.02 21.38
CA ILE A 434 -11.60 35.40 21.45
C ILE A 434 -12.69 35.48 22.52
N VAL A 435 -13.61 34.55 22.56
CA VAL A 435 -14.67 34.48 23.57
C VAL A 435 -14.07 34.40 24.98
N ALA A 436 -13.10 33.51 25.19
CA ALA A 436 -12.42 33.37 26.46
C ALA A 436 -11.71 34.66 26.88
N PHE A 437 -11.01 35.31 25.94
CA PHE A 437 -10.38 36.62 26.21
C PHE A 437 -11.43 37.67 26.69
N VAL A 438 -12.55 37.76 25.96
CA VAL A 438 -13.63 38.74 26.29
C VAL A 438 -14.25 38.43 27.65
N VAL A 439 -14.53 37.14 27.94
CA VAL A 439 -15.10 36.69 29.23
C VAL A 439 -14.15 37.02 30.39
N TRP A 440 -12.86 36.68 30.24
CA TRP A 440 -11.87 37.00 31.29
C TRP A 440 -11.71 38.51 31.50
N TYR A 441 -11.58 39.29 30.41
CA TYR A 441 -11.34 40.73 30.48
C TYR A 441 -12.49 41.52 31.06
N PHE A 442 -13.74 41.15 30.78
CA PHE A 442 -14.92 41.91 31.22
C PHE A 442 -15.58 41.35 32.47
N TRP A 443 -15.52 40.02 32.73
CA TRP A 443 -16.32 39.42 33.79
C TRP A 443 -15.49 38.67 34.86
N VAL A 444 -14.41 37.99 34.54
CA VAL A 444 -13.67 37.20 35.53
C VAL A 444 -12.62 38.02 36.24
N THR A 445 -11.78 38.74 35.50
CA THR A 445 -10.74 39.68 36.02
C THR A 445 -10.85 41.01 35.26
N PRO A 446 -11.87 41.83 35.59
CA PRO A 446 -12.13 43.06 34.82
C PRO A 446 -10.92 43.95 34.71
N GLY A 447 -10.54 44.32 33.46
CA GLY A 447 -9.39 45.18 33.18
C GLY A 447 -8.02 44.52 33.17
N ASP A 448 -7.93 43.23 33.56
CA ASP A 448 -6.68 42.48 33.41
C ASP A 448 -6.49 41.98 31.95
N PHE A 449 -5.90 42.83 31.13
CA PHE A 449 -5.59 42.51 29.74
C PHE A 449 -4.54 41.40 29.63
N ALA A 450 -3.53 41.43 30.49
CA ALA A 450 -2.41 40.48 30.45
C ALA A 450 -2.84 39.04 30.76
N GLY A 451 -3.56 38.85 31.88
CA GLY A 451 -4.07 37.54 32.25
C GLY A 451 -5.11 37.00 31.25
N SER A 452 -5.99 37.88 30.70
CA SER A 452 -6.96 37.51 29.66
C SER A 452 -6.26 37.06 28.37
N LEU A 453 -5.20 37.77 27.97
CA LEU A 453 -4.41 37.44 26.79
C LEU A 453 -3.66 36.10 26.95
N GLU A 454 -3.10 35.86 28.15
CA GLU A 454 -2.44 34.59 28.48
C GLU A 454 -3.36 33.37 28.32
N LYS A 455 -4.62 33.49 28.78
CA LYS A 455 -5.63 32.42 28.62
C LYS A 455 -5.98 32.16 27.15
N ALA A 456 -6.15 33.25 26.37
CA ALA A 456 -6.38 33.14 24.93
C ALA A 456 -5.18 32.47 24.21
N ILE A 457 -3.95 32.85 24.54
CA ILE A 457 -2.74 32.24 23.99
C ILE A 457 -2.66 30.74 24.36
N ALA A 458 -2.93 30.38 25.61
CA ALA A 458 -2.93 28.98 26.06
C ALA A 458 -3.93 28.14 25.25
N ILE A 459 -5.15 28.65 24.96
CA ILE A 459 -6.15 28.02 24.11
C ILE A 459 -5.61 27.82 22.68
N LEU A 460 -5.07 28.90 22.08
CA LEU A 460 -4.53 28.86 20.72
C LEU A 460 -3.40 27.81 20.58
N VAL A 461 -2.56 27.70 21.59
CA VAL A 461 -1.42 26.77 21.58
C VAL A 461 -1.87 25.32 21.77
N ILE A 462 -2.65 25.01 22.82
CA ILE A 462 -3.07 23.63 23.11
C ILE A 462 -3.94 23.04 22.01
N ALA A 463 -4.62 23.87 21.27
CA ALA A 463 -5.53 23.46 20.22
C ALA A 463 -4.86 23.13 18.89
N CYS A 464 -3.53 23.16 18.79
CA CYS A 464 -2.87 22.80 17.54
C CYS A 464 -3.12 21.33 17.16
N PRO A 465 -3.71 21.02 16.00
CA PRO A 465 -3.98 19.64 15.59
C PRO A 465 -2.76 18.97 14.95
N CYS A 466 -1.54 19.21 15.47
CA CYS A 466 -0.30 18.74 14.88
C CYS A 466 -0.24 17.22 14.78
N ALA A 467 -0.59 16.51 15.85
CA ALA A 467 -0.58 15.06 15.92
C ALA A 467 -1.66 14.41 15.05
N LEU A 468 -2.79 15.09 14.82
CA LEU A 468 -3.91 14.55 14.02
C LEU A 468 -3.50 14.31 12.57
N GLY A 469 -2.72 15.23 11.97
CA GLY A 469 -2.23 15.07 10.60
C GLY A 469 -1.21 13.92 10.41
N LEU A 470 -0.62 13.44 11.51
CA LEU A 470 0.35 12.33 11.50
C LEU A 470 -0.29 10.98 11.85
N ALA A 471 -1.37 10.98 12.62
CA ALA A 471 -1.96 9.79 13.23
C ALA A 471 -2.23 8.67 12.21
N THR A 472 -2.81 8.99 11.06
CA THR A 472 -3.15 8.02 10.02
C THR A 472 -1.96 7.67 9.13
N PRO A 473 -1.22 8.63 8.52
CA PRO A 473 -0.14 8.29 7.59
C PRO A 473 0.97 7.46 8.23
N THR A 474 1.39 7.80 9.46
CA THR A 474 2.47 7.06 10.13
C THR A 474 2.08 5.63 10.46
N SER A 475 0.81 5.40 10.83
CA SER A 475 0.30 4.04 11.08
C SER A 475 0.18 3.23 9.79
N ILE A 476 -0.28 3.85 8.69
CA ILE A 476 -0.35 3.18 7.37
C ILE A 476 1.06 2.82 6.91
N MET A 477 2.02 3.74 6.99
CA MET A 477 3.41 3.48 6.60
C MET A 477 4.04 2.34 7.41
N ALA A 478 3.85 2.34 8.72
CA ALA A 478 4.38 1.28 9.59
C ALA A 478 3.65 -0.05 9.36
N GLY A 479 2.33 -0.03 9.18
CA GLY A 479 1.50 -1.20 8.95
C GLY A 479 1.75 -1.84 7.59
N SER A 480 1.76 -1.04 6.50
CA SER A 480 2.05 -1.54 5.15
C SER A 480 3.48 -2.06 5.03
N GLY A 481 4.45 -1.37 5.64
CA GLY A 481 5.83 -1.82 5.69
C GLY A 481 5.98 -3.16 6.41
N ARG A 482 5.33 -3.33 7.57
CA ARG A 482 5.36 -4.61 8.30
C ARG A 482 4.62 -5.71 7.54
N SER A 483 3.53 -5.38 6.86
CA SER A 483 2.81 -6.34 6.00
C SER A 483 3.68 -6.83 4.86
N ALA A 484 4.43 -5.93 4.21
CA ALA A 484 5.36 -6.28 3.13
C ALA A 484 6.46 -7.23 3.60
N GLU A 485 7.03 -7.03 4.81
CA GLU A 485 7.99 -7.96 5.43
C GLU A 485 7.38 -9.34 5.71
N LEU A 486 6.06 -9.43 5.86
CA LEU A 486 5.30 -10.67 6.01
C LEU A 486 4.85 -11.27 4.66
N GLY A 487 5.29 -10.72 3.54
CA GLY A 487 4.90 -11.16 2.21
C GLY A 487 3.48 -10.74 1.81
N VAL A 488 2.89 -9.73 2.45
CA VAL A 488 1.57 -9.19 2.13
C VAL A 488 1.70 -7.77 1.60
N LEU A 489 1.38 -7.57 0.33
CA LEU A 489 1.50 -6.28 -0.35
C LEU A 489 0.11 -5.67 -0.58
N PHE A 490 -0.18 -4.55 0.08
CA PHE A 490 -1.37 -3.73 -0.18
C PHE A 490 -1.06 -2.69 -1.25
N LYS A 491 -1.88 -2.55 -2.28
CA LYS A 491 -1.69 -1.53 -3.32
C LYS A 491 -2.05 -0.11 -2.88
N GLY A 492 -2.74 0.03 -1.77
CA GLY A 492 -3.16 1.33 -1.26
C GLY A 492 -3.53 1.32 0.22
N GLY A 493 -3.44 2.49 0.86
CA GLY A 493 -3.90 2.67 2.23
C GLY A 493 -5.41 2.44 2.38
N GLU A 494 -6.18 2.63 1.32
CA GLU A 494 -7.62 2.32 1.29
C GLU A 494 -7.88 0.81 1.33
N HIS A 495 -7.10 0.01 0.61
CA HIS A 495 -7.21 -1.45 0.62
C HIS A 495 -6.80 -2.01 1.99
N LEU A 496 -5.74 -1.45 2.59
CA LEU A 496 -5.35 -1.79 3.96
C LEU A 496 -6.44 -1.39 4.96
N GLU A 497 -7.13 -0.25 4.76
CA GLU A 497 -8.27 0.12 5.59
C GLU A 497 -9.47 -0.80 5.40
N GLN A 498 -9.81 -1.18 4.15
CA GLN A 498 -11.03 -1.96 3.87
C GLN A 498 -10.89 -3.43 4.27
N THR A 499 -9.69 -4.00 4.17
CA THR A 499 -9.42 -5.41 4.47
C THR A 499 -9.86 -5.83 5.88
N HIS A 500 -9.86 -4.92 6.87
CA HIS A 500 -10.32 -5.27 8.23
C HIS A 500 -11.83 -5.49 8.36
N LYS A 501 -12.61 -5.02 7.37
CA LYS A 501 -14.06 -5.07 7.36
C LYS A 501 -14.63 -6.32 6.68
N ILE A 502 -13.79 -7.21 6.19
CA ILE A 502 -14.22 -8.41 5.46
C ILE A 502 -15.03 -9.30 6.37
N ASP A 503 -16.24 -9.68 5.88
CA ASP A 503 -17.19 -10.59 6.54
C ASP A 503 -17.19 -11.97 5.87
N ALA A 504 -16.94 -12.03 4.55
CA ALA A 504 -16.95 -13.26 3.77
C ALA A 504 -15.76 -13.29 2.79
N ILE A 505 -15.22 -14.49 2.59
CA ILE A 505 -14.14 -14.75 1.65
C ILE A 505 -14.58 -15.84 0.68
N LEU A 506 -14.45 -15.57 -0.62
CA LEU A 506 -14.50 -16.59 -1.66
C LEU A 506 -13.07 -17.01 -2.01
N LEU A 507 -12.79 -18.29 -1.85
CA LEU A 507 -11.53 -18.91 -2.22
C LEU A 507 -11.73 -19.68 -3.54
N ASP A 508 -10.98 -19.35 -4.56
CA ASP A 508 -10.90 -20.25 -5.72
C ASP A 508 -10.30 -21.59 -5.30
N LYS A 509 -10.69 -22.66 -5.96
CA LYS A 509 -10.14 -23.99 -5.65
C LYS A 509 -8.73 -24.15 -6.21
N THR A 510 -8.60 -24.02 -7.53
CA THR A 510 -7.41 -24.41 -8.28
C THR A 510 -6.28 -23.39 -8.10
N GLY A 511 -5.07 -23.87 -7.75
CA GLY A 511 -3.94 -22.97 -7.51
C GLY A 511 -4.02 -22.16 -6.20
N THR A 512 -5.20 -22.03 -5.61
CA THR A 512 -5.47 -21.28 -4.38
C THR A 512 -5.58 -22.22 -3.18
N VAL A 513 -6.65 -23.03 -3.06
CA VAL A 513 -6.81 -24.04 -2.01
C VAL A 513 -5.95 -25.25 -2.28
N THR A 514 -5.79 -25.62 -3.55
CA THR A 514 -4.99 -26.73 -4.05
C THR A 514 -3.70 -26.20 -4.70
N LYS A 515 -2.77 -27.12 -5.01
CA LYS A 515 -1.48 -26.77 -5.64
C LYS A 515 -1.64 -26.28 -7.09
N GLY A 516 -2.77 -26.59 -7.75
CA GLY A 516 -3.05 -26.23 -9.14
C GLY A 516 -2.33 -27.10 -10.16
N LYS A 517 -1.59 -28.09 -9.69
CA LYS A 517 -0.95 -29.12 -10.52
C LYS A 517 -1.47 -30.49 -10.11
N PRO A 518 -2.08 -31.25 -11.03
CA PRO A 518 -2.47 -32.64 -10.75
C PRO A 518 -1.23 -33.48 -10.36
N GLU A 519 -1.40 -34.40 -9.42
CA GLU A 519 -0.38 -35.32 -8.96
C GLU A 519 -0.92 -36.77 -9.03
N LEU A 520 -0.07 -37.75 -9.30
CA LEU A 520 -0.43 -39.17 -9.23
C LEU A 520 -0.63 -39.57 -7.77
N THR A 521 -1.89 -39.74 -7.34
CA THR A 521 -2.23 -39.99 -5.93
C THR A 521 -2.45 -41.45 -5.59
N ASP A 522 -2.99 -42.26 -6.50
CA ASP A 522 -3.31 -43.65 -6.23
C ASP A 522 -2.98 -44.53 -7.43
N VAL A 523 -2.51 -45.72 -7.09
CA VAL A 523 -2.20 -46.80 -8.04
C VAL A 523 -2.83 -48.07 -7.53
N VAL A 524 -3.60 -48.72 -8.36
CA VAL A 524 -4.18 -50.06 -8.09
C VAL A 524 -3.80 -51.00 -9.23
N ALA A 525 -2.78 -51.80 -9.05
CA ALA A 525 -2.31 -52.78 -10.03
C ALA A 525 -2.76 -54.17 -9.63
N LEU A 526 -3.19 -55.00 -10.59
CA LEU A 526 -3.53 -56.42 -10.37
C LEU A 526 -2.29 -57.32 -10.37
N GLY A 527 -1.13 -56.77 -10.66
CA GLY A 527 0.15 -57.52 -10.70
C GLY A 527 1.31 -56.75 -10.07
N ASN A 528 2.49 -56.88 -10.67
CA ASN A 528 3.64 -56.09 -10.23
C ASN A 528 3.43 -54.59 -10.50
N GLU A 529 3.36 -53.82 -9.43
CA GLU A 529 3.08 -52.36 -9.49
C GLU A 529 4.16 -51.59 -10.30
N ASN A 530 5.43 -51.94 -10.11
CA ASN A 530 6.50 -51.26 -10.83
C ASN A 530 6.45 -51.54 -12.35
N GLU A 531 6.14 -52.76 -12.76
CA GLU A 531 5.97 -53.13 -14.18
C GLU A 531 4.72 -52.43 -14.77
N PHE A 532 3.64 -52.42 -14.02
CA PHE A 532 2.40 -51.72 -14.38
C PHE A 532 2.68 -50.22 -14.59
N LEU A 533 3.30 -49.53 -13.63
CA LEU A 533 3.66 -48.13 -13.70
C LEU A 533 4.62 -47.83 -14.84
N LYS A 534 5.62 -48.68 -15.08
CA LYS A 534 6.56 -48.56 -16.19
C LYS A 534 5.83 -48.51 -17.55
N LEU A 535 4.86 -49.37 -17.73
CA LEU A 535 4.08 -49.45 -18.94
C LEU A 535 3.13 -48.27 -19.09
N VAL A 536 2.40 -47.88 -18.02
CA VAL A 536 1.49 -46.74 -18.00
C VAL A 536 2.22 -45.45 -18.27
N GLY A 537 3.37 -45.23 -17.60
CA GLY A 537 4.18 -44.03 -17.81
C GLY A 537 4.73 -43.92 -19.23
N ALA A 538 5.15 -45.04 -19.82
CA ALA A 538 5.57 -45.07 -21.21
C ALA A 538 4.42 -44.75 -22.17
N ALA A 539 3.21 -45.25 -21.90
CA ALA A 539 2.03 -44.97 -22.73
C ALA A 539 1.62 -43.49 -22.67
N GLU A 540 1.67 -42.88 -21.49
CA GLU A 540 1.27 -41.48 -21.25
C GLU A 540 2.34 -40.46 -21.65
N LYS A 541 3.61 -40.87 -21.79
CA LYS A 541 4.73 -39.97 -22.10
C LYS A 541 4.55 -39.11 -23.36
N ASN A 542 3.79 -39.63 -24.32
CA ASN A 542 3.54 -38.95 -25.60
C ASN A 542 2.21 -38.17 -25.61
N SER A 543 1.48 -38.17 -24.53
CA SER A 543 0.23 -37.41 -24.39
C SER A 543 0.53 -35.98 -23.89
N GLU A 544 -0.07 -34.97 -24.54
CA GLU A 544 0.01 -33.56 -24.13
C GLU A 544 -1.02 -33.19 -23.06
N HIS A 545 -1.77 -34.16 -22.55
CA HIS A 545 -2.80 -33.90 -21.56
C HIS A 545 -2.20 -33.68 -20.17
N PRO A 546 -2.64 -32.65 -19.38
CA PRO A 546 -2.08 -32.37 -18.03
C PRO A 546 -2.14 -33.57 -17.06
N LEU A 547 -3.15 -34.45 -17.19
CA LEU A 547 -3.24 -35.68 -16.39
C LEU A 547 -2.17 -36.67 -16.76
N ALA A 548 -1.80 -36.75 -18.02
CA ALA A 548 -0.71 -37.65 -18.50
C ALA A 548 0.64 -37.16 -17.96
N GLU A 549 0.91 -35.88 -18.02
CA GLU A 549 2.10 -35.29 -17.43
C GLU A 549 2.21 -35.60 -15.93
N ALA A 550 1.13 -35.48 -15.20
CA ALA A 550 1.08 -35.80 -13.77
C ALA A 550 1.40 -37.28 -13.49
N ILE A 551 0.90 -38.19 -14.33
CA ILE A 551 1.20 -39.62 -14.23
C ILE A 551 2.68 -39.88 -14.49
N VAL A 552 3.22 -39.32 -15.58
CA VAL A 552 4.62 -39.51 -15.97
C VAL A 552 5.56 -38.98 -14.89
N VAL A 553 5.35 -37.77 -14.39
CA VAL A 553 6.15 -37.14 -13.32
C VAL A 553 6.09 -38.00 -12.04
N GLY A 554 4.87 -38.37 -11.59
CA GLY A 554 4.73 -39.17 -10.37
C GLY A 554 5.33 -40.59 -10.48
N ILE A 555 5.49 -41.13 -11.69
CA ILE A 555 6.20 -42.40 -11.92
C ILE A 555 7.72 -42.18 -11.93
N GLN A 556 8.20 -41.11 -12.55
CA GLN A 556 9.63 -40.78 -12.59
C GLN A 556 10.18 -40.45 -11.18
N GLU A 557 9.42 -39.78 -10.33
CA GLU A 557 9.78 -39.53 -8.92
C GLU A 557 10.01 -40.84 -8.12
N ARG A 558 9.38 -41.94 -8.56
CA ARG A 558 9.61 -43.29 -7.99
C ARG A 558 10.86 -43.98 -8.56
N ASN A 559 11.69 -43.28 -9.34
CA ASN A 559 12.89 -43.77 -10.01
C ASN A 559 12.63 -44.96 -10.97
N ILE A 560 11.48 -44.94 -11.66
CA ILE A 560 11.12 -45.94 -12.65
C ILE A 560 11.50 -45.41 -14.04
N GLU A 561 12.43 -46.09 -14.71
CA GLU A 561 12.81 -45.77 -16.09
C GLU A 561 11.70 -46.16 -17.07
N LEU A 562 11.31 -45.23 -17.93
CA LEU A 562 10.24 -45.42 -18.90
C LEU A 562 10.78 -45.90 -20.24
N PRO A 563 10.29 -47.04 -20.76
CA PRO A 563 10.68 -47.53 -22.09
C PRO A 563 10.09 -46.65 -23.21
N GLY A 564 10.61 -46.81 -24.41
CA GLY A 564 10.08 -46.16 -25.59
C GLY A 564 8.71 -46.71 -26.01
N THR A 565 7.83 -45.83 -26.48
CA THR A 565 6.52 -46.15 -27.04
C THR A 565 6.64 -46.43 -28.54
N GLN A 566 6.04 -47.53 -29.04
CA GLN A 566 6.10 -47.94 -30.45
C GLN A 566 5.02 -47.30 -31.30
N SER A 567 3.81 -47.12 -30.74
CA SER A 567 2.69 -46.42 -31.38
C SER A 567 1.85 -45.73 -30.31
N PHE A 568 1.23 -44.61 -30.66
CA PHE A 568 0.39 -43.84 -29.77
C PHE A 568 -0.81 -43.28 -30.56
N GLU A 569 -2.00 -43.37 -29.97
CA GLU A 569 -3.23 -42.82 -30.52
C GLU A 569 -4.07 -42.25 -29.37
N ALA A 570 -4.49 -40.98 -29.47
CA ALA A 570 -5.36 -40.35 -28.49
C ALA A 570 -6.82 -40.33 -28.98
N PHE A 571 -7.75 -40.72 -28.10
CA PHE A 571 -9.20 -40.65 -28.34
C PHE A 571 -9.80 -39.54 -27.47
N PRO A 572 -10.10 -38.35 -28.02
CA PRO A 572 -10.64 -37.23 -27.24
C PRO A 572 -11.86 -37.64 -26.44
N GLY A 573 -11.82 -37.38 -25.11
CA GLY A 573 -12.89 -37.69 -24.16
C GLY A 573 -12.98 -39.17 -23.73
N PHE A 574 -12.15 -40.04 -24.26
CA PHE A 574 -12.11 -41.48 -23.89
C PHE A 574 -10.79 -41.88 -23.21
N GLY A 575 -9.66 -41.48 -23.73
CA GLY A 575 -8.33 -41.87 -23.24
C GLY A 575 -7.34 -42.06 -24.36
N ILE A 576 -6.35 -42.92 -24.14
CA ILE A 576 -5.27 -43.21 -25.09
C ILE A 576 -5.12 -44.71 -25.35
N GLN A 577 -4.55 -45.04 -26.50
CA GLN A 577 -4.04 -46.34 -26.88
C GLN A 577 -2.57 -46.21 -27.21
N ALA A 578 -1.74 -47.13 -26.70
CA ALA A 578 -0.32 -47.17 -26.99
C ALA A 578 0.19 -48.58 -27.10
N MET A 579 1.26 -48.76 -27.87
CA MET A 579 2.01 -50.03 -27.94
C MET A 579 3.36 -49.82 -27.23
N VAL A 580 3.60 -50.54 -26.16
CA VAL A 580 4.82 -50.45 -25.33
C VAL A 580 5.37 -51.85 -25.13
N GLN A 581 6.61 -52.08 -25.55
CA GLN A 581 7.27 -53.39 -25.43
C GLN A 581 6.48 -54.58 -26.06
N GLY A 582 5.76 -54.30 -27.15
CA GLY A 582 4.95 -55.32 -27.82
C GLY A 582 3.60 -55.58 -27.12
N LYS A 583 3.24 -54.88 -26.05
CA LYS A 583 1.95 -54.96 -25.36
C LYS A 583 1.05 -53.81 -25.76
N GLN A 584 -0.21 -54.08 -26.00
CA GLN A 584 -1.20 -53.04 -26.27
C GLN A 584 -1.76 -52.49 -24.94
N LEU A 585 -1.59 -51.18 -24.69
CA LEU A 585 -2.15 -50.49 -23.53
C LEU A 585 -3.32 -49.63 -23.94
N LEU A 586 -4.33 -49.61 -23.11
CA LEU A 586 -5.44 -48.64 -23.13
C LEU A 586 -5.51 -47.98 -21.76
N VAL A 587 -5.43 -46.64 -21.71
CA VAL A 587 -5.54 -45.89 -20.49
C VAL A 587 -6.68 -44.85 -20.67
N GLY A 588 -7.68 -44.88 -19.81
CA GLY A 588 -8.80 -43.93 -19.97
C GLY A 588 -10.06 -44.25 -19.16
N THR A 589 -11.18 -43.72 -19.65
CA THR A 589 -12.49 -43.76 -19.00
C THR A 589 -13.18 -45.13 -19.13
N ARG A 590 -14.29 -45.33 -18.38
CA ARG A 590 -15.18 -46.50 -18.54
C ARG A 590 -15.62 -46.69 -19.99
N ARG A 591 -15.91 -45.59 -20.70
CA ARG A 591 -16.33 -45.62 -22.11
C ARG A 591 -15.25 -46.18 -23.04
N LEU A 592 -13.97 -45.96 -22.73
CA LEU A 592 -12.87 -46.56 -23.51
C LEU A 592 -12.86 -48.09 -23.33
N MET A 593 -13.03 -48.55 -22.09
CA MET A 593 -13.06 -50.01 -21.81
C MET A 593 -14.25 -50.67 -22.49
N GLU A 594 -15.42 -50.07 -22.47
CA GLU A 594 -16.63 -50.54 -23.14
C GLU A 594 -16.45 -50.59 -24.68
N LYS A 595 -15.83 -49.56 -25.28
CA LYS A 595 -15.54 -49.50 -26.71
C LYS A 595 -14.68 -50.66 -27.20
N TYR A 596 -13.74 -51.10 -26.36
CA TYR A 596 -12.84 -52.23 -26.68
C TYR A 596 -13.30 -53.56 -26.05
N ASN A 597 -14.53 -53.64 -25.52
CA ASN A 597 -15.12 -54.85 -24.89
C ASN A 597 -14.28 -55.40 -23.73
N ILE A 598 -13.66 -54.55 -22.93
CA ILE A 598 -12.84 -54.95 -21.78
C ILE A 598 -13.74 -55.00 -20.55
N ASP A 599 -13.75 -56.16 -19.87
CA ASP A 599 -14.51 -56.31 -18.62
C ASP A 599 -13.72 -55.69 -17.44
N ALA A 600 -14.06 -54.51 -17.08
CA ALA A 600 -13.50 -53.76 -15.94
C ALA A 600 -14.57 -53.54 -14.84
N LYS A 601 -15.73 -54.23 -14.87
CA LYS A 601 -16.83 -54.00 -13.93
C LYS A 601 -16.45 -54.13 -12.47
N ALA A 602 -15.56 -55.07 -12.14
CA ALA A 602 -15.06 -55.27 -10.79
C ALA A 602 -14.32 -54.05 -10.22
N ALA A 603 -13.74 -53.23 -11.07
CA ALA A 603 -13.03 -51.98 -10.69
C ALA A 603 -13.94 -50.81 -10.48
N TYR A 604 -15.17 -50.79 -10.99
CA TYR A 604 -16.05 -49.61 -10.97
C TYR A 604 -16.39 -49.16 -9.55
N HIS A 605 -16.51 -50.05 -8.60
CA HIS A 605 -16.74 -49.64 -7.18
C HIS A 605 -15.53 -48.91 -6.61
N SER A 606 -14.33 -49.41 -6.85
CA SER A 606 -13.09 -48.73 -6.39
C SER A 606 -12.88 -47.40 -7.12
N MET A 607 -13.17 -47.37 -8.42
CA MET A 607 -13.12 -46.13 -9.20
C MET A 607 -14.11 -45.08 -8.68
N SER A 608 -15.37 -45.47 -8.39
CA SER A 608 -16.37 -44.59 -7.83
C SER A 608 -15.95 -44.00 -6.46
N ARG A 609 -15.31 -44.83 -5.62
CA ARG A 609 -14.76 -44.32 -4.34
C ARG A 609 -13.69 -43.27 -4.54
N LEU A 610 -12.80 -43.43 -5.51
CA LEU A 610 -11.78 -42.43 -5.83
C LEU A 610 -12.40 -41.17 -6.42
N GLU A 611 -13.40 -41.29 -7.28
CA GLU A 611 -14.16 -40.19 -7.84
C GLU A 611 -14.94 -39.42 -6.74
N GLU A 612 -15.54 -40.16 -5.78
CA GLU A 612 -16.19 -39.55 -4.59
C GLU A 612 -15.19 -38.84 -3.69
N ALA A 613 -13.92 -39.25 -3.68
CA ALA A 613 -12.82 -38.55 -2.98
C ALA A 613 -12.27 -37.35 -3.77
N GLY A 614 -12.89 -37.00 -4.92
CA GLY A 614 -12.47 -35.86 -5.75
C GLY A 614 -11.31 -36.13 -6.68
N LYS A 615 -10.99 -37.42 -6.95
CA LYS A 615 -9.88 -37.83 -7.82
C LYS A 615 -10.37 -38.22 -9.22
N THR A 616 -9.53 -37.99 -10.21
CA THR A 616 -9.78 -38.45 -11.58
C THR A 616 -9.14 -39.82 -11.74
N ALA A 617 -9.95 -40.86 -11.73
CA ALA A 617 -9.47 -42.24 -11.89
C ALA A 617 -9.55 -42.67 -13.35
N MET A 618 -8.49 -43.34 -13.83
CA MET A 618 -8.36 -43.88 -15.18
C MET A 618 -8.08 -45.37 -15.12
N LEU A 619 -8.87 -46.15 -15.88
CA LEU A 619 -8.72 -47.58 -16.01
C LEU A 619 -7.59 -47.88 -16.99
N VAL A 620 -6.86 -48.95 -16.71
CA VAL A 620 -5.76 -49.41 -17.54
C VAL A 620 -6.03 -50.86 -17.96
N ALA A 621 -5.95 -51.10 -19.25
CA ALA A 621 -5.99 -52.47 -19.78
C ALA A 621 -4.71 -52.76 -20.57
N ILE A 622 -4.23 -54.00 -20.48
CA ILE A 622 -3.06 -54.51 -21.16
C ILE A 622 -3.48 -55.75 -21.95
N ASP A 623 -3.19 -55.81 -23.23
CA ASP A 623 -3.52 -56.90 -24.15
C ASP A 623 -4.99 -57.36 -24.03
N GLY A 624 -5.89 -56.41 -23.96
CA GLY A 624 -7.34 -56.64 -23.91
C GLY A 624 -7.89 -57.08 -22.54
N GLN A 625 -7.05 -57.11 -21.48
CA GLN A 625 -7.48 -57.44 -20.14
C GLN A 625 -7.30 -56.28 -19.15
N TYR A 626 -8.24 -56.10 -18.25
CA TYR A 626 -8.12 -55.11 -17.20
C TYR A 626 -6.90 -55.42 -16.34
N ALA A 627 -5.98 -54.47 -16.19
CA ALA A 627 -4.71 -54.60 -15.47
C ALA A 627 -4.61 -53.78 -14.20
N GLY A 628 -5.42 -52.70 -14.09
CA GLY A 628 -5.39 -51.82 -12.94
C GLY A 628 -5.98 -50.45 -13.22
N MET A 629 -5.80 -49.50 -12.28
CA MET A 629 -6.19 -48.12 -12.44
C MET A 629 -5.17 -47.21 -11.82
N VAL A 630 -5.08 -45.97 -12.32
CA VAL A 630 -4.33 -44.88 -11.75
C VAL A 630 -5.29 -43.73 -11.45
N ALA A 631 -5.05 -42.98 -10.38
CA ALA A 631 -5.83 -41.79 -10.06
C ALA A 631 -4.94 -40.59 -9.88
N VAL A 632 -5.42 -39.48 -10.40
CA VAL A 632 -4.74 -38.19 -10.36
C VAL A 632 -5.67 -37.22 -9.68
N ALA A 633 -5.12 -36.36 -8.81
CA ALA A 633 -5.88 -35.30 -8.18
C ALA A 633 -5.01 -34.06 -8.01
N ASP A 634 -5.68 -32.90 -8.00
CA ASP A 634 -5.08 -31.66 -7.57
C ASP A 634 -5.05 -31.64 -6.03
N THR A 635 -3.87 -31.76 -5.44
CA THR A 635 -3.70 -31.96 -4.00
C THR A 635 -3.87 -30.65 -3.23
N ILE A 636 -4.39 -30.72 -2.00
CA ILE A 636 -4.58 -29.57 -1.11
C ILE A 636 -3.22 -29.08 -0.61
N LYS A 637 -3.01 -27.78 -0.58
CA LYS A 637 -1.82 -27.18 0.06
C LYS A 637 -1.84 -27.47 1.57
N GLU A 638 -0.71 -27.80 2.15
CA GLU A 638 -0.57 -28.20 3.56
C GLU A 638 -1.11 -27.15 4.54
N THR A 639 -0.95 -25.86 4.19
CA THR A 639 -1.37 -24.72 4.99
C THR A 639 -2.87 -24.41 4.91
N SER A 640 -3.59 -24.96 3.93
CA SER A 640 -4.99 -24.57 3.63
C SER A 640 -5.94 -24.83 4.79
N LYS A 641 -5.85 -25.98 5.45
CA LYS A 641 -6.71 -26.32 6.59
C LYS A 641 -6.51 -25.37 7.78
N ALA A 642 -5.26 -25.10 8.12
CA ALA A 642 -4.92 -24.20 9.22
C ALA A 642 -5.38 -22.75 8.93
N ALA A 643 -5.20 -22.29 7.69
CA ALA A 643 -5.62 -20.96 7.27
C ALA A 643 -7.16 -20.80 7.33
N VAL A 644 -7.92 -21.79 6.85
CA VAL A 644 -9.40 -21.80 6.92
C VAL A 644 -9.86 -21.78 8.38
N SER A 645 -9.25 -22.58 9.26
CA SER A 645 -9.58 -22.58 10.69
C SER A 645 -9.38 -21.19 11.31
N ARG A 646 -8.24 -20.57 11.02
CA ARG A 646 -7.91 -19.22 11.49
C ARG A 646 -8.89 -18.14 10.99
N LEU A 647 -9.29 -18.22 9.72
CA LEU A 647 -10.30 -17.30 9.17
C LEU A 647 -11.64 -17.44 9.87
N LYS A 648 -12.09 -18.67 10.17
CA LYS A 648 -13.31 -18.95 10.91
C LYS A 648 -13.22 -18.42 12.36
N GLU A 649 -12.09 -18.62 13.03
CA GLU A 649 -11.83 -18.04 14.38
C GLU A 649 -11.88 -16.51 14.37
N MET A 650 -11.51 -15.88 13.25
CA MET A 650 -11.62 -14.43 13.08
C MET A 650 -13.05 -13.95 12.78
N GLY A 651 -14.03 -14.88 12.73
CA GLY A 651 -15.44 -14.59 12.46
C GLY A 651 -15.76 -14.39 10.97
N ILE A 652 -14.92 -14.88 10.06
CA ILE A 652 -15.07 -14.69 8.62
C ILE A 652 -15.71 -15.93 8.01
N GLN A 653 -16.75 -15.73 7.20
CA GLN A 653 -17.38 -16.81 6.44
C GLN A 653 -16.47 -17.20 5.27
N VAL A 654 -16.05 -18.47 5.25
CA VAL A 654 -15.21 -19.00 4.16
C VAL A 654 -16.06 -19.80 3.20
N ILE A 655 -15.97 -19.49 1.91
CA ILE A 655 -16.72 -20.08 0.82
C ILE A 655 -15.74 -20.52 -0.25
N MET A 656 -15.80 -21.78 -0.70
CA MET A 656 -15.02 -22.22 -1.84
C MET A 656 -15.82 -22.06 -3.14
N ILE A 657 -15.18 -21.57 -4.20
CA ILE A 657 -15.78 -21.41 -5.52
C ILE A 657 -14.94 -22.20 -6.55
N THR A 658 -15.61 -22.92 -7.43
CA THR A 658 -14.94 -23.76 -8.43
C THR A 658 -15.83 -24.05 -9.63
N GLY A 659 -15.22 -24.31 -10.79
CA GLY A 659 -15.90 -24.85 -11.97
C GLY A 659 -16.14 -26.38 -11.90
N ASP A 660 -15.58 -27.06 -10.90
CA ASP A 660 -15.77 -28.50 -10.74
C ASP A 660 -17.20 -28.88 -10.38
N ASN A 661 -17.51 -30.16 -10.58
CA ASN A 661 -18.79 -30.70 -10.13
C ASN A 661 -18.94 -30.64 -8.61
N GLU A 662 -20.18 -30.64 -8.16
CA GLU A 662 -20.54 -30.45 -6.74
C GLU A 662 -19.95 -31.51 -5.81
N ARG A 663 -19.81 -32.76 -6.27
CA ARG A 663 -19.24 -33.87 -5.46
C ARG A 663 -17.76 -33.64 -5.17
N THR A 664 -16.96 -33.39 -6.20
CA THR A 664 -15.53 -33.10 -6.06
C THR A 664 -15.31 -31.87 -5.18
N ALA A 665 -16.07 -30.83 -5.43
CA ALA A 665 -15.98 -29.58 -4.67
C ALA A 665 -16.27 -29.79 -3.17
N LYS A 666 -17.34 -30.52 -2.84
CA LYS A 666 -17.68 -30.84 -1.44
C LYS A 666 -16.64 -31.73 -0.77
N ALA A 667 -16.06 -32.69 -1.48
CA ALA A 667 -15.01 -33.58 -0.96
C ALA A 667 -13.75 -32.78 -0.56
N ILE A 668 -13.31 -31.86 -1.40
CA ILE A 668 -12.14 -30.98 -1.12
C ILE A 668 -12.49 -30.01 0.01
N ALA A 669 -13.64 -29.38 -0.03
CA ALA A 669 -14.08 -28.43 1.01
C ALA A 669 -14.13 -29.08 2.40
N ALA A 670 -14.63 -30.31 2.50
CA ALA A 670 -14.69 -31.05 3.77
C ALA A 670 -13.28 -31.34 4.33
N GLN A 671 -12.30 -31.65 3.48
CA GLN A 671 -10.93 -31.91 3.92
C GLN A 671 -10.25 -30.68 4.54
N VAL A 672 -10.54 -29.46 4.00
CA VAL A 672 -10.00 -28.21 4.52
C VAL A 672 -10.90 -27.54 5.56
N GLY A 673 -12.11 -28.11 5.79
CA GLY A 673 -13.03 -27.61 6.78
C GLY A 673 -13.88 -26.43 6.28
N ILE A 674 -14.12 -26.28 4.97
CA ILE A 674 -15.01 -25.25 4.40
C ILE A 674 -16.45 -25.79 4.33
N ASP A 675 -17.41 -25.04 4.91
CA ASP A 675 -18.81 -25.47 5.00
C ASP A 675 -19.65 -25.05 3.78
N HIS A 676 -19.22 -24.01 3.09
CA HIS A 676 -19.98 -23.42 1.98
C HIS A 676 -19.22 -23.60 0.66
N VAL A 677 -19.90 -24.17 -0.33
CA VAL A 677 -19.32 -24.43 -1.66
C VAL A 677 -20.21 -23.81 -2.74
N ARG A 678 -19.58 -23.24 -3.76
CA ARG A 678 -20.18 -22.83 -5.02
C ARG A 678 -19.50 -23.60 -6.13
N ALA A 679 -20.12 -24.69 -6.57
CA ALA A 679 -19.63 -25.58 -7.61
C ALA A 679 -20.24 -25.22 -8.97
N GLU A 680 -19.66 -25.75 -10.03
CA GLU A 680 -20.12 -25.58 -11.44
C GLU A 680 -20.23 -24.11 -11.89
N VAL A 681 -19.39 -23.25 -11.31
CA VAL A 681 -19.38 -21.83 -11.61
C VAL A 681 -18.40 -21.53 -12.75
N LEU A 682 -18.91 -21.04 -13.86
CA LEU A 682 -18.08 -20.57 -14.97
C LEU A 682 -17.26 -19.34 -14.57
N PRO A 683 -16.14 -19.05 -15.26
CA PRO A 683 -15.28 -17.89 -14.93
C PRO A 683 -16.07 -16.56 -14.85
N GLU A 684 -16.99 -16.32 -15.78
CA GLU A 684 -17.85 -15.13 -15.76
C GLU A 684 -18.82 -15.09 -14.57
N GLY A 685 -19.29 -16.26 -14.12
CA GLY A 685 -20.21 -16.41 -12.98
C GLY A 685 -19.56 -16.14 -11.62
N LYS A 686 -18.21 -16.20 -11.51
CA LYS A 686 -17.51 -15.93 -10.25
C LYS A 686 -17.77 -14.49 -9.77
N ALA A 687 -17.78 -13.52 -10.66
CA ALA A 687 -18.09 -12.13 -10.33
C ALA A 687 -19.55 -11.94 -9.90
N GLU A 688 -20.49 -12.75 -10.41
CA GLU A 688 -21.89 -12.72 -9.99
C GLU A 688 -22.07 -13.25 -8.56
N GLU A 689 -21.36 -14.31 -8.18
CA GLU A 689 -21.37 -14.84 -6.80
C GLU A 689 -20.84 -13.81 -5.80
N VAL A 690 -19.78 -13.05 -6.17
CA VAL A 690 -19.32 -11.90 -5.36
C VAL A 690 -20.45 -10.89 -5.18
N LYS A 691 -21.11 -10.45 -6.26
CA LYS A 691 -22.22 -9.48 -6.20
C LYS A 691 -23.41 -9.97 -5.38
N LYS A 692 -23.72 -11.26 -5.44
CA LYS A 692 -24.79 -11.86 -4.61
C LYS A 692 -24.50 -11.72 -3.12
N LEU A 693 -23.27 -11.95 -2.68
CA LEU A 693 -22.89 -11.78 -1.29
C LEU A 693 -22.86 -10.29 -0.88
N GLN A 694 -22.39 -9.42 -1.76
CA GLN A 694 -22.41 -7.96 -1.55
C GLN A 694 -23.85 -7.43 -1.43
N SER A 695 -24.79 -7.96 -2.22
CA SER A 695 -26.23 -7.60 -2.13
C SER A 695 -26.89 -8.00 -0.82
N GLN A 696 -26.30 -8.96 -0.09
CA GLN A 696 -26.69 -9.35 1.27
C GLN A 696 -26.08 -8.43 2.35
N GLY A 697 -25.38 -7.36 1.94
CA GLY A 697 -24.74 -6.41 2.85
C GLY A 697 -23.38 -6.87 3.39
N LYS A 698 -22.80 -7.95 2.88
CA LYS A 698 -21.49 -8.46 3.30
C LYS A 698 -20.37 -7.73 2.59
N LYS A 699 -19.26 -7.53 3.31
CA LYS A 699 -17.98 -7.13 2.73
C LYS A 699 -17.22 -8.37 2.29
N VAL A 700 -16.98 -8.47 0.98
CA VAL A 700 -16.52 -9.69 0.33
C VAL A 700 -15.09 -9.54 -0.14
N ALA A 701 -14.22 -10.49 0.24
CA ALA A 701 -12.94 -10.70 -0.42
C ALA A 701 -13.04 -11.84 -1.44
N MET A 702 -12.37 -11.69 -2.57
CA MET A 702 -12.13 -12.76 -3.54
C MET A 702 -10.64 -13.10 -3.54
N VAL A 703 -10.32 -14.37 -3.52
CA VAL A 703 -8.93 -14.86 -3.56
C VAL A 703 -8.78 -15.82 -4.73
N GLY A 704 -7.80 -15.55 -5.58
CA GLY A 704 -7.50 -16.36 -6.77
C GLY A 704 -6.06 -16.15 -7.23
N ASP A 705 -5.62 -16.94 -8.22
CA ASP A 705 -4.26 -16.93 -8.78
C ASP A 705 -4.23 -16.70 -10.30
N GLY A 706 -5.37 -16.85 -10.97
CA GLY A 706 -5.46 -16.96 -12.42
C GLY A 706 -6.08 -15.73 -13.12
N ILE A 707 -5.85 -15.70 -14.45
CA ILE A 707 -6.48 -14.73 -15.35
C ILE A 707 -8.02 -14.83 -15.29
N ASN A 708 -8.54 -16.03 -15.07
CA ASN A 708 -9.97 -16.29 -14.99
C ASN A 708 -10.65 -15.65 -13.77
N ASP A 709 -9.89 -15.33 -12.75
CA ASP A 709 -10.38 -14.70 -11.51
C ASP A 709 -10.35 -13.18 -11.55
N ALA A 710 -9.64 -12.56 -12.51
CA ALA A 710 -9.46 -11.12 -12.58
C ALA A 710 -10.79 -10.33 -12.55
N PRO A 711 -11.88 -10.72 -13.25
CA PRO A 711 -13.16 -10.03 -13.14
C PRO A 711 -13.79 -10.13 -11.75
N ALA A 712 -13.63 -11.25 -11.06
CA ALA A 712 -14.15 -11.46 -9.71
C ALA A 712 -13.29 -10.73 -8.66
N LEU A 713 -11.97 -10.73 -8.82
CA LEU A 713 -11.03 -9.96 -8.00
C LEU A 713 -11.35 -8.46 -8.06
N ALA A 714 -11.55 -7.92 -9.27
CA ALA A 714 -11.91 -6.52 -9.47
C ALA A 714 -13.33 -6.15 -8.99
N THR A 715 -14.24 -7.13 -8.88
CA THR A 715 -15.63 -6.91 -8.43
C THR A 715 -15.74 -6.95 -6.90
N ALA A 716 -14.88 -7.70 -6.24
CA ALA A 716 -14.89 -7.84 -4.77
C ALA A 716 -14.61 -6.50 -4.07
N ASP A 717 -15.01 -6.38 -2.79
CA ASP A 717 -14.59 -5.23 -1.96
C ASP A 717 -13.06 -5.24 -1.75
N ILE A 718 -12.47 -6.44 -1.73
CA ILE A 718 -11.02 -6.66 -1.72
C ILE A 718 -10.68 -7.88 -2.58
N GLY A 719 -9.94 -7.66 -3.67
CA GLY A 719 -9.33 -8.71 -4.45
C GLY A 719 -7.94 -9.08 -3.91
N MET A 720 -7.68 -10.38 -3.71
CA MET A 720 -6.39 -10.88 -3.24
C MET A 720 -5.81 -11.87 -4.24
N ALA A 721 -4.63 -11.60 -4.79
CA ALA A 721 -3.90 -12.52 -5.65
C ALA A 721 -2.88 -13.32 -4.85
N ILE A 722 -2.83 -14.65 -5.06
CA ILE A 722 -1.90 -15.56 -4.39
C ILE A 722 -0.67 -15.83 -5.25
N GLY A 723 0.51 -15.75 -4.64
CA GLY A 723 1.80 -16.11 -5.23
C GLY A 723 2.30 -15.11 -6.27
N THR A 724 3.24 -15.58 -7.08
CA THR A 724 3.69 -14.91 -8.31
C THR A 724 2.69 -15.15 -9.45
N GLY A 725 1.40 -15.02 -9.16
CA GLY A 725 0.31 -15.23 -10.11
C GLY A 725 0.52 -14.49 -11.43
N THR A 726 -0.32 -14.75 -12.41
CA THR A 726 -0.21 -14.05 -13.69
C THR A 726 -0.20 -12.54 -13.48
N ASP A 727 0.59 -11.81 -14.27
CA ASP A 727 0.68 -10.35 -14.20
C ASP A 727 -0.72 -9.70 -14.20
N VAL A 728 -1.68 -10.30 -14.91
CA VAL A 728 -3.08 -9.87 -14.99
C VAL A 728 -3.81 -10.01 -13.64
N ALA A 729 -3.62 -11.12 -12.91
CA ALA A 729 -4.26 -11.30 -11.61
C ALA A 729 -3.65 -10.36 -10.56
N MET A 730 -2.33 -10.19 -10.60
CA MET A 730 -1.65 -9.22 -9.74
C MET A 730 -2.09 -7.78 -10.04
N GLU A 731 -2.32 -7.43 -11.30
CA GLU A 731 -2.80 -6.09 -11.68
C GLU A 731 -4.24 -5.84 -11.22
N ALA A 732 -5.11 -6.85 -11.29
CA ALA A 732 -6.51 -6.75 -10.90
C ALA A 732 -6.75 -6.77 -9.39
N ALA A 733 -5.83 -7.35 -8.60
CA ALA A 733 -5.99 -7.50 -7.15
C ALA A 733 -5.61 -6.22 -6.39
N ASP A 734 -6.23 -6.02 -5.23
CA ASP A 734 -5.94 -4.94 -4.26
C ASP A 734 -4.83 -5.31 -3.29
N VAL A 735 -4.66 -6.62 -3.06
CA VAL A 735 -3.66 -7.21 -2.17
C VAL A 735 -2.95 -8.35 -2.88
N THR A 736 -1.64 -8.36 -2.86
CA THR A 736 -0.83 -9.47 -3.38
C THR A 736 -0.19 -10.24 -2.22
N LEU A 737 -0.38 -11.56 -2.22
CA LEU A 737 0.11 -12.50 -1.21
C LEU A 737 1.30 -13.26 -1.78
N MET A 738 2.53 -12.85 -1.45
CA MET A 738 3.76 -13.33 -2.07
C MET A 738 4.12 -14.79 -1.74
N ARG A 739 3.65 -15.31 -0.59
CA ARG A 739 3.98 -16.66 -0.14
C ARG A 739 3.36 -17.80 -0.94
N GLY A 740 2.42 -17.50 -1.81
CA GLY A 740 1.75 -18.54 -2.59
C GLY A 740 0.83 -19.46 -1.80
N ASP A 741 0.62 -19.24 -0.52
CA ASP A 741 -0.20 -20.05 0.38
C ASP A 741 -1.34 -19.27 1.04
N LEU A 742 -2.33 -20.01 1.55
CA LEU A 742 -3.50 -19.42 2.20
C LEU A 742 -3.20 -18.79 3.57
N SER A 743 -2.07 -19.10 4.21
CA SER A 743 -1.74 -18.57 5.54
C SER A 743 -1.55 -17.05 5.53
N SER A 744 -1.18 -16.49 4.38
CA SER A 744 -1.02 -15.05 4.17
C SER A 744 -2.34 -14.26 4.24
N ILE A 745 -3.49 -14.91 4.00
CA ILE A 745 -4.81 -14.24 4.04
C ILE A 745 -5.18 -13.82 5.46
N PRO A 746 -5.21 -14.72 6.47
CA PRO A 746 -5.45 -14.29 7.85
C PRO A 746 -4.40 -13.30 8.35
N ASP A 747 -3.16 -13.37 7.85
CA ASP A 747 -2.11 -12.41 8.20
C ASP A 747 -2.42 -11.01 7.64
N ALA A 748 -2.89 -10.92 6.40
CA ALA A 748 -3.34 -9.67 5.78
C ALA A 748 -4.47 -9.01 6.59
N ILE A 749 -5.50 -9.77 6.95
CA ILE A 749 -6.63 -9.28 7.72
C ILE A 749 -6.20 -8.88 9.14
N TYR A 750 -5.33 -9.66 9.78
CA TYR A 750 -4.80 -9.37 11.10
C TYR A 750 -3.99 -8.06 11.10
N MET A 751 -3.10 -7.88 10.14
CA MET A 751 -2.31 -6.66 10.00
C MET A 751 -3.18 -5.44 9.72
N SER A 752 -4.19 -5.58 8.87
CA SER A 752 -5.19 -4.53 8.64
C SER A 752 -5.91 -4.15 9.94
N ARG A 753 -6.44 -5.12 10.70
CA ARG A 753 -7.09 -4.89 11.99
C ARG A 753 -6.17 -4.21 13.00
N LYS A 754 -4.90 -4.63 13.09
CA LYS A 754 -3.90 -4.02 13.99
C LYS A 754 -3.59 -2.59 13.59
N THR A 755 -3.43 -2.34 12.29
CA THR A 755 -3.16 -0.99 11.77
C THR A 755 -4.35 -0.07 12.02
N MET A 756 -5.57 -0.52 11.77
CA MET A 756 -6.77 0.29 12.02
C MET A 756 -7.00 0.59 13.50
N ASN A 757 -6.73 -0.38 14.38
CA ASN A 757 -6.78 -0.13 15.82
C ASN A 757 -5.70 0.87 16.27
N ASN A 758 -4.52 0.81 15.69
CA ASN A 758 -3.45 1.77 15.96
C ASN A 758 -3.84 3.18 15.49
N ILE A 759 -4.44 3.31 14.29
CA ILE A 759 -4.96 4.59 13.78
C ILE A 759 -6.00 5.17 14.75
N LYS A 760 -6.98 4.35 15.18
CA LYS A 760 -8.01 4.78 16.13
C LYS A 760 -7.41 5.27 17.46
N GLN A 761 -6.41 4.55 17.98
CA GLN A 761 -5.68 4.96 19.19
C GLN A 761 -4.93 6.27 18.96
N ASN A 762 -4.25 6.43 17.84
CA ASN A 762 -3.52 7.64 17.49
C ASN A 762 -4.47 8.85 17.35
N LEU A 763 -5.62 8.67 16.70
CA LEU A 763 -6.64 9.71 16.59
C LEU A 763 -7.24 10.06 17.97
N PHE A 764 -7.47 9.07 18.82
CA PHE A 764 -7.94 9.30 20.19
C PHE A 764 -6.95 10.15 20.98
N TRP A 765 -5.66 9.82 20.97
CA TRP A 765 -4.64 10.61 21.65
C TRP A 765 -4.49 11.99 21.04
N ALA A 766 -4.45 12.11 19.71
CA ALA A 766 -4.30 13.38 19.01
C ALA A 766 -5.44 14.36 19.31
N LEU A 767 -6.67 13.87 19.46
CA LEU A 767 -7.83 14.69 19.80
C LEU A 767 -7.99 14.86 21.30
N GLY A 768 -7.63 13.87 22.10
CA GLY A 768 -7.80 13.85 23.56
C GLY A 768 -7.06 14.99 24.26
N TYR A 769 -5.81 15.23 23.86
CA TYR A 769 -5.02 16.35 24.40
C TYR A 769 -5.72 17.70 24.15
N ASN A 770 -6.27 17.91 22.97
CA ASN A 770 -6.94 19.14 22.59
C ASN A 770 -8.31 19.26 23.28
N THR A 771 -9.11 18.19 23.28
CA THR A 771 -10.46 18.19 23.88
C THR A 771 -10.43 18.44 25.37
N LEU A 772 -9.44 17.92 26.09
CA LEU A 772 -9.27 18.14 27.52
C LEU A 772 -8.53 19.46 27.80
N GLY A 773 -7.55 19.79 26.97
CA GLY A 773 -6.70 20.96 27.20
C GLY A 773 -7.40 22.30 26.96
N ILE A 774 -8.29 22.38 25.95
CA ILE A 774 -9.00 23.63 25.66
C ILE A 774 -9.86 24.10 26.83
N PRO A 775 -10.74 23.29 27.44
CA PRO A 775 -11.48 23.71 28.64
C PRO A 775 -10.57 24.07 29.79
N ILE A 776 -9.50 23.29 30.05
CA ILE A 776 -8.55 23.57 31.14
C ILE A 776 -7.83 24.92 30.90
N ALA A 777 -7.46 25.24 29.68
CA ALA A 777 -6.92 26.56 29.31
C ALA A 777 -7.95 27.66 29.45
N ALA A 778 -9.19 27.44 29.05
CA ALA A 778 -10.27 28.42 29.11
C ALA A 778 -10.63 28.81 30.56
N ILE A 779 -10.56 27.89 31.52
CA ILE A 779 -10.72 28.16 32.95
C ILE A 779 -9.46 28.71 33.64
N GLY A 780 -8.37 28.91 32.87
CA GLY A 780 -7.15 29.54 33.35
C GLY A 780 -6.15 28.66 34.11
N LEU A 781 -6.35 27.34 34.12
CA LEU A 781 -5.48 26.38 34.81
C LEU A 781 -4.29 25.88 33.97
N LEU A 782 -4.19 26.31 32.71
CA LEU A 782 -3.13 25.86 31.80
C LEU A 782 -2.29 27.05 31.33
N ALA A 783 -1.03 27.07 31.74
CA ALA A 783 -0.09 28.08 31.23
C ALA A 783 0.32 27.77 29.76
N PRO A 784 0.60 28.82 28.92
CA PRO A 784 0.93 28.61 27.50
C PRO A 784 2.13 27.72 27.24
N TRP A 785 3.17 27.74 28.06
CA TRP A 785 4.32 26.89 27.90
C TRP A 785 4.01 25.40 28.19
N VAL A 786 3.14 25.12 29.17
CA VAL A 786 2.65 23.76 29.47
C VAL A 786 1.84 23.25 28.29
N ALA A 787 1.01 24.11 27.71
CA ALA A 787 0.27 23.80 26.47
C ALA A 787 1.23 23.42 25.33
N GLY A 788 2.31 24.18 25.12
CA GLY A 788 3.33 23.88 24.12
C GLY A 788 4.05 22.56 24.36
N ALA A 789 4.41 22.25 25.60
CA ALA A 789 5.04 20.99 25.99
C ALA A 789 4.10 19.79 25.76
N ALA A 790 2.82 19.91 26.16
CA ALA A 790 1.80 18.89 25.94
C ALA A 790 1.61 18.58 24.44
N MET A 791 1.64 19.61 23.59
CA MET A 791 1.55 19.47 22.15
C MET A 791 2.75 18.72 21.54
N ALA A 792 3.97 19.03 22.00
CA ALA A 792 5.16 18.29 21.57
C ALA A 792 5.07 16.80 21.95
N LEU A 793 4.64 16.50 23.20
CA LEU A 793 4.43 15.14 23.69
C LEU A 793 3.32 14.40 22.93
N SER A 794 2.24 15.08 22.55
CA SER A 794 1.16 14.48 21.76
C SER A 794 1.70 13.92 20.43
N SER A 795 2.48 14.69 19.69
CA SER A 795 3.08 14.24 18.42
C SER A 795 4.03 13.06 18.63
N VAL A 796 4.87 13.08 19.68
CA VAL A 796 5.77 11.98 20.03
C VAL A 796 4.98 10.71 20.37
N SER A 797 3.91 10.82 21.15
CA SER A 797 3.07 9.69 21.55
C SER A 797 2.45 8.98 20.34
N VAL A 798 1.91 9.74 19.39
CA VAL A 798 1.31 9.21 18.17
C VAL A 798 2.33 8.41 17.35
N VAL A 799 3.54 8.96 17.20
CA VAL A 799 4.57 8.28 16.42
C VAL A 799 5.11 7.05 17.11
N LEU A 800 5.39 7.12 18.40
CA LEU A 800 5.85 5.95 19.17
C LEU A 800 4.81 4.83 19.14
N ASN A 801 3.52 5.17 19.19
CA ASN A 801 2.46 4.17 19.06
C ASN A 801 2.41 3.57 17.64
N ALA A 802 2.61 4.37 16.58
CA ALA A 802 2.68 3.87 15.20
C ALA A 802 3.87 2.90 15.01
N LEU A 803 5.05 3.21 15.57
CA LEU A 803 6.22 2.35 15.50
C LEU A 803 6.05 0.98 16.19
N ARG A 804 5.07 0.83 17.10
CA ARG A 804 4.73 -0.50 17.68
C ARG A 804 4.27 -1.48 16.62
N LEU A 805 3.69 -1.01 15.50
CA LEU A 805 3.27 -1.88 14.41
C LEU A 805 4.43 -2.64 13.78
N GLN A 806 5.63 -2.06 13.72
CA GLN A 806 6.82 -2.72 13.19
C GLN A 806 7.24 -3.96 14.00
N ARG A 807 6.81 -4.06 15.27
CA ARG A 807 7.13 -5.17 16.17
C ARG A 807 6.01 -6.21 16.27
N VAL A 808 4.96 -6.06 15.49
CA VAL A 808 3.84 -7.03 15.49
C VAL A 808 4.36 -8.37 14.99
N LYS A 809 4.18 -9.40 15.81
CA LYS A 809 4.43 -10.80 15.45
C LYS A 809 3.10 -11.43 15.03
N VAL A 810 3.11 -12.13 13.93
CA VAL A 810 2.00 -12.98 13.52
C VAL A 810 2.27 -14.37 14.11
N ARG A 811 1.27 -14.95 14.75
CA ARG A 811 1.37 -16.32 15.25
C ARG A 811 1.00 -17.25 14.09
N HIS A 812 1.95 -18.00 13.64
CA HIS A 812 1.75 -19.10 12.69
C HIS A 812 1.26 -20.35 13.42
#